data_6288b8cd4425a3974e9254e349265abc
#
_entry.id   6288b8cd4425a3974e9254e349265abc
#
_cell.length_a   1.000
_cell.length_b   1.000
_cell.length_c   1.000
_cell.angle_alpha   90.00
_cell.angle_beta   90.00
_cell.angle_gamma   90.00
#
_symmetry.space_group_name_H-M   'P 1'
#
loop_
_entity.id
_entity.type
_entity.pdbx_description
1 polymer ?
#
loop_
_entity_poly.entity_id
_entity_poly.type
_entity_poly.pdbx_seq_one_letter_code
_entity_poly.pdbx_strand_id
1 'polypeptide(L)'
;MPFLVEDSYIHAQAISYDISELEDSSIAVDATYYLSQLLDGSPAHEPLLSALGGLTGIETHINQNLDLWENNRIVPFFVFDGQSVTGQDEVSLQRRLSANKKTDEAWDLYSRSEAERAVHKFGANPGAYNVKNLYPLLQRILRDRNLHFLVPPYNACAQLAYFELIDSEQCSAVMGPQELLLYPIKDFIIRAIEWSTKLVSVTSKKMIMRSLSVAEPMFIDALLMTGTSFLPTFPPLLDQGMYPNTFTIGDAVNLLRTSDKGVANACNAFNDVLQAQDPEWLDKYHKARMTVHHFIYISETGEVMVNDFERLTKDNHEYLGLQLPEEMFHYLNTGLIGARNLSSITHGQILVQPTLDGVVSDEYKDLITAKLVKIKEQALGLMIPRVHRGIGHKDITMRVWFDSNFSYTINHRALQPPPSQLVASWNVKESDVRSVFPAGFAGPIYLEVLALANSDFVEKTMAKGNKIRGIDSMEMVTSVAIWRFLHLRGYVNESHTLTKWGNALATTLLALRDASENGPEIPGLDEAALLAFELVRHGVLGARHQQDIAGLPRHGTDEEKTSLILISQCATLLKLRHQVFGYTGPLNKSLLAFRALSTAVRETDRDLMEAIVASMFMYGQCQRERDDCVDISQRLPFLQEPDIGLGIAIRTFFDDDDVSDSREQRAQRLEDFPAAFMPFAKALTEDFRVCVDFFSAINQGLQTLGLNEFPKVDKLAWAKAQAYLESRPF
;
A
#
# COMPACT_ATOMS: atom_id res chain seq x y z
N MET A 1 -11.71 1.77 5.26
CA MET A 1 -12.69 1.04 6.03
C MET A 1 -12.86 1.70 7.37
N PRO A 2 -14.03 2.12 7.82
CA PRO A 2 -14.18 2.33 9.22
C PRO A 2 -13.87 1.01 9.90
N PHE A 3 -12.84 0.98 10.71
CA PHE A 3 -12.38 -0.21 11.40
C PHE A 3 -13.42 -0.74 12.38
N LEU A 4 -14.43 0.06 12.64
CA LEU A 4 -15.61 -0.29 13.41
C LEU A 4 -16.82 0.20 12.62
N VAL A 5 -17.82 -0.62 12.48
CA VAL A 5 -19.17 -0.09 12.31
C VAL A 5 -19.33 0.92 13.45
N GLU A 6 -19.57 2.19 13.15
CA GLU A 6 -19.75 3.19 14.20
C GLU A 6 -20.85 2.72 15.14
N ASP A 7 -20.52 2.62 16.42
CA ASP A 7 -21.48 2.22 17.42
C ASP A 7 -22.60 3.28 17.48
N SER A 8 -23.82 2.88 17.17
CA SER A 8 -24.95 3.79 17.05
C SER A 8 -25.25 4.51 18.37
N TYR A 9 -24.95 3.88 19.50
CA TYR A 9 -25.12 4.51 20.81
C TYR A 9 -24.09 5.61 21.03
N ILE A 10 -22.82 5.35 20.68
CA ILE A 10 -21.74 6.36 20.78
C ILE A 10 -22.02 7.51 19.83
N HIS A 11 -22.41 7.22 18.61
CA HIS A 11 -22.77 8.23 17.62
C HIS A 11 -23.92 9.14 18.08
N ALA A 12 -24.94 8.55 18.69
CA ALA A 12 -26.09 9.31 19.23
C ALA A 12 -25.74 10.24 20.40
N GLN A 13 -24.58 10.07 21.04
CA GLN A 13 -24.06 10.93 22.12
C GLN A 13 -23.16 12.07 21.59
N ALA A 14 -23.01 12.22 20.27
CA ALA A 14 -22.21 13.28 19.70
C ALA A 14 -22.77 14.67 20.03
N ILE A 15 -21.85 15.60 20.30
CA ILE A 15 -22.15 17.01 20.59
C ILE A 15 -21.61 17.85 19.44
N SER A 16 -22.35 18.88 19.03
CA SER A 16 -21.88 19.79 17.98
C SER A 16 -21.43 21.12 18.61
N TYR A 17 -20.26 21.58 18.18
CA TYR A 17 -19.69 22.88 18.51
C TYR A 17 -19.51 23.72 17.25
N ASP A 18 -19.39 25.03 17.38
CA ASP A 18 -19.07 25.92 16.28
C ASP A 18 -17.57 25.77 15.92
N ILE A 19 -17.24 25.82 14.63
CA ILE A 19 -15.85 25.66 14.14
C ILE A 19 -14.92 26.75 14.67
N SER A 20 -15.44 27.92 15.05
CA SER A 20 -14.66 29.01 15.64
C SER A 20 -13.95 28.61 16.95
N GLU A 21 -14.41 27.60 17.65
CA GLU A 21 -13.74 27.04 18.83
C GLU A 21 -12.37 26.40 18.49
N LEU A 22 -12.12 26.09 17.21
CA LEU A 22 -10.89 25.50 16.71
C LEU A 22 -9.97 26.52 16.00
N GLU A 23 -10.41 27.76 15.86
CA GLU A 23 -9.64 28.80 15.16
C GLU A 23 -8.26 29.02 15.82
N ASP A 24 -7.24 29.20 15.00
CA ASP A 24 -5.82 29.36 15.44
C ASP A 24 -5.27 28.15 16.23
N SER A 25 -5.87 26.97 16.06
CA SER A 25 -5.42 25.75 16.74
C SER A 25 -4.74 24.75 15.78
N SER A 26 -3.97 23.86 16.35
CA SER A 26 -3.43 22.66 15.66
C SER A 26 -4.18 21.43 16.13
N ILE A 27 -4.60 20.57 15.18
CA ILE A 27 -5.37 19.35 15.46
C ILE A 27 -4.58 18.15 14.97
N ALA A 28 -4.33 17.19 15.86
CA ALA A 28 -3.74 15.92 15.46
C ALA A 28 -4.82 15.01 14.86
N VAL A 29 -4.57 14.53 13.63
CA VAL A 29 -5.56 13.84 12.80
C VAL A 29 -5.08 12.43 12.48
N ASP A 30 -5.91 11.40 12.75
CA ASP A 30 -5.67 10.05 12.25
C ASP A 30 -5.81 10.02 10.72
N ALA A 31 -4.70 9.72 10.03
CA ALA A 31 -4.64 9.74 8.58
C ALA A 31 -5.54 8.66 7.93
N THR A 32 -5.66 7.47 8.56
CA THR A 32 -6.56 6.40 8.07
C THR A 32 -8.01 6.83 8.17
N TYR A 33 -8.37 7.41 9.30
CA TYR A 33 -9.73 7.91 9.54
C TYR A 33 -10.09 9.04 8.58
N TYR A 34 -9.22 10.02 8.43
CA TYR A 34 -9.39 11.13 7.50
C TYR A 34 -9.62 10.66 6.05
N LEU A 35 -8.76 9.78 5.54
CA LEU A 35 -8.90 9.24 4.20
C LEU A 35 -10.18 8.42 4.03
N SER A 36 -10.55 7.65 5.05
CA SER A 36 -11.81 6.87 5.03
C SER A 36 -13.02 7.78 4.96
N GLN A 37 -13.06 8.85 5.77
CA GLN A 37 -14.17 9.82 5.74
C GLN A 37 -14.27 10.52 4.38
N LEU A 38 -13.16 10.87 3.75
CA LEU A 38 -13.18 11.48 2.43
C LEU A 38 -13.69 10.50 1.35
N LEU A 39 -13.28 9.24 1.39
CA LEU A 39 -13.70 8.23 0.41
C LEU A 39 -15.19 7.84 0.57
N ASP A 40 -15.69 7.83 1.80
CA ASP A 40 -17.09 7.49 2.09
C ASP A 40 -18.03 8.68 1.87
N GLY A 41 -17.49 9.89 1.92
CA GLY A 41 -18.22 11.15 1.80
C GLY A 41 -18.37 11.68 0.39
N SER A 42 -19.49 12.36 0.11
CA SER A 42 -19.64 13.14 -1.13
C SER A 42 -18.80 14.42 -1.04
N PRO A 43 -18.12 14.89 -2.11
CA PRO A 43 -18.19 14.39 -3.50
C PRO A 43 -17.11 13.35 -3.88
N ALA A 44 -16.24 12.93 -2.95
CA ALA A 44 -15.11 12.06 -3.25
C ALA A 44 -15.49 10.57 -3.34
N HIS A 45 -16.73 10.20 -2.99
CA HIS A 45 -17.18 8.82 -3.02
C HIS A 45 -17.18 8.23 -4.43
N GLU A 46 -16.36 7.18 -4.61
CA GLU A 46 -16.26 6.45 -5.87
C GLU A 46 -16.84 5.03 -5.72
N PRO A 47 -18.06 4.79 -6.22
CA PRO A 47 -18.73 3.50 -6.02
C PRO A 47 -17.98 2.33 -6.65
N LEU A 48 -17.19 2.58 -7.69
CA LEU A 48 -16.41 1.56 -8.40
C LEU A 48 -14.95 1.46 -7.93
N LEU A 49 -14.58 2.10 -6.82
CA LEU A 49 -13.19 2.16 -6.31
C LEU A 49 -12.51 0.78 -6.27
N SER A 50 -13.17 -0.23 -5.73
CA SER A 50 -12.64 -1.60 -5.66
C SER A 50 -12.61 -2.30 -7.01
N ALA A 51 -13.61 -2.09 -7.87
CA ALA A 51 -13.69 -2.69 -9.20
C ALA A 51 -12.68 -2.12 -10.19
N LEU A 52 -12.19 -0.89 -9.93
CA LEU A 52 -11.22 -0.18 -10.76
C LEU A 52 -9.80 -0.15 -10.16
N GLY A 53 -9.56 -1.00 -9.14
CA GLY A 53 -8.23 -1.17 -8.57
C GLY A 53 -7.71 0.02 -7.78
N GLY A 54 -8.60 0.86 -7.24
CA GLY A 54 -8.23 2.02 -6.45
C GLY A 54 -8.16 3.32 -7.25
N LEU A 55 -8.61 3.32 -8.50
CA LEU A 55 -8.70 4.54 -9.30
C LEU A 55 -9.72 5.50 -8.67
N THR A 56 -9.25 6.68 -8.28
CA THR A 56 -10.06 7.69 -7.57
C THR A 56 -9.54 9.10 -7.82
N GLY A 57 -10.44 10.08 -7.84
CA GLY A 57 -10.11 11.50 -7.90
C GLY A 57 -9.76 12.13 -6.55
N ILE A 58 -9.47 11.33 -5.53
CA ILE A 58 -9.30 11.79 -4.14
C ILE A 58 -8.19 12.85 -3.97
N GLU A 59 -7.16 12.85 -4.82
CA GLU A 59 -6.09 13.86 -4.77
C GLU A 59 -6.64 15.30 -4.85
N THR A 60 -7.59 15.53 -5.75
CA THR A 60 -8.28 16.82 -5.89
C THR A 60 -9.06 17.15 -4.61
N HIS A 61 -9.78 16.18 -4.07
CA HIS A 61 -10.61 16.38 -2.88
C HIS A 61 -9.77 16.57 -1.60
N ILE A 62 -8.63 15.90 -1.47
CA ILE A 62 -7.68 16.14 -0.37
C ILE A 62 -7.20 17.60 -0.42
N ASN A 63 -6.77 18.07 -1.60
CA ASN A 63 -6.31 19.44 -1.75
C ASN A 63 -7.39 20.47 -1.42
N GLN A 64 -8.60 20.29 -1.93
CA GLN A 64 -9.75 21.14 -1.61
C GLN A 64 -10.08 21.12 -0.12
N ASN A 65 -10.02 19.96 0.51
CA ASN A 65 -10.29 19.85 1.94
C ASN A 65 -9.20 20.55 2.78
N LEU A 66 -7.92 20.39 2.42
CA LEU A 66 -6.82 21.10 3.09
C LEU A 66 -6.92 22.63 2.93
N ASP A 67 -7.43 23.12 1.79
CA ASP A 67 -7.73 24.56 1.62
C ASP A 67 -8.80 25.04 2.62
N LEU A 68 -9.79 24.16 2.95
CA LEU A 68 -10.81 24.50 3.96
C LEU A 68 -10.20 24.59 5.38
N TRP A 69 -9.25 23.70 5.72
CA TRP A 69 -8.50 23.79 6.98
C TRP A 69 -7.76 25.13 7.08
N GLU A 70 -7.00 25.49 6.04
CA GLU A 70 -6.23 26.72 5.97
C GLU A 70 -7.12 27.97 6.04
N ASN A 71 -8.23 27.99 5.28
CA ASN A 71 -9.17 29.11 5.26
C ASN A 71 -9.84 29.37 6.62
N ASN A 72 -9.97 28.34 7.46
CA ASN A 72 -10.50 28.45 8.82
C ASN A 72 -9.38 28.61 9.88
N ARG A 73 -8.13 28.82 9.47
CA ARG A 73 -6.95 28.98 10.33
C ARG A 73 -6.75 27.82 11.31
N ILE A 74 -7.00 26.60 10.84
CA ILE A 74 -6.80 25.36 11.59
C ILE A 74 -5.67 24.59 10.93
N VAL A 75 -4.67 24.17 11.70
CA VAL A 75 -3.51 23.44 11.17
C VAL A 75 -3.63 21.96 11.49
N PRO A 76 -3.84 21.08 10.49
CA PRO A 76 -3.85 19.65 10.73
C PRO A 76 -2.43 19.10 10.89
N PHE A 77 -2.23 18.23 11.89
CA PHE A 77 -1.03 17.43 12.07
C PHE A 77 -1.38 15.96 11.90
N PHE A 78 -0.95 15.34 10.80
CA PHE A 78 -1.37 13.99 10.46
C PHE A 78 -0.54 12.91 11.15
N VAL A 79 -1.22 11.92 11.72
CA VAL A 79 -0.60 10.74 12.32
C VAL A 79 -1.01 9.51 11.51
N PHE A 80 -0.04 8.86 10.89
CA PHE A 80 -0.24 7.63 10.11
C PHE A 80 -0.13 6.40 10.99
N ASP A 81 -0.71 5.26 10.58
CA ASP A 81 -0.39 4.00 11.24
C ASP A 81 1.00 3.51 10.84
N GLY A 82 1.76 3.06 11.82
CA GLY A 82 3.01 2.34 11.63
C GLY A 82 2.79 0.83 11.46
N GLN A 83 3.51 0.02 12.24
CA GLN A 83 3.36 -1.44 12.24
C GLN A 83 1.97 -1.88 12.71
N SER A 84 1.55 -3.07 12.28
CA SER A 84 0.37 -3.71 12.83
C SER A 84 0.59 -4.05 14.31
N VAL A 85 -0.42 -3.84 15.14
CA VAL A 85 -0.45 -4.39 16.48
C VAL A 85 -0.84 -5.87 16.44
N THR A 86 -0.53 -6.63 17.49
CA THR A 86 -0.86 -8.06 17.54
C THR A 86 -2.35 -8.30 17.38
N GLY A 87 -2.70 -9.24 16.51
CA GLY A 87 -4.09 -9.57 16.15
C GLY A 87 -4.66 -8.76 15.00
N GLN A 88 -4.06 -7.63 14.64
CA GLN A 88 -4.58 -6.74 13.58
C GLN A 88 -4.61 -7.41 12.21
N ASP A 89 -3.58 -8.20 11.88
CA ASP A 89 -3.48 -8.85 10.58
C ASP A 89 -4.56 -9.92 10.40
N GLU A 90 -4.88 -10.69 11.46
CA GLU A 90 -5.95 -11.69 11.44
C GLU A 90 -7.34 -11.05 11.33
N VAL A 91 -7.58 -9.98 12.08
CA VAL A 91 -8.85 -9.23 11.98
C VAL A 91 -8.99 -8.61 10.58
N SER A 92 -7.92 -8.04 10.04
CA SER A 92 -7.88 -7.51 8.68
C SER A 92 -8.19 -8.60 7.64
N LEU A 93 -7.57 -9.79 7.79
CA LEU A 93 -7.83 -10.94 6.92
C LEU A 93 -9.31 -11.31 6.90
N GLN A 94 -9.94 -11.48 8.07
CA GLN A 94 -11.36 -11.85 8.16
C GLN A 94 -12.29 -10.80 7.52
N ARG A 95 -12.00 -9.52 7.75
CA ARG A 95 -12.76 -8.42 7.16
C ARG A 95 -12.62 -8.38 5.65
N ARG A 96 -11.41 -8.55 5.10
CA ARG A 96 -11.18 -8.59 3.65
C ARG A 96 -11.83 -9.80 3.00
N LEU A 97 -11.80 -10.97 3.63
CA LEU A 97 -12.52 -12.14 3.14
C LEU A 97 -14.04 -11.90 3.08
N SER A 98 -14.59 -11.23 4.11
CA SER A 98 -16.01 -10.85 4.10
C SER A 98 -16.33 -9.80 3.02
N ALA A 99 -15.43 -8.82 2.84
CA ALA A 99 -15.57 -7.81 1.79
C ALA A 99 -15.51 -8.45 0.38
N ASN A 100 -14.61 -9.40 0.16
CA ASN A 100 -14.49 -10.13 -1.11
C ASN A 100 -15.77 -10.89 -1.46
N LYS A 101 -16.42 -11.55 -0.50
CA LYS A 101 -17.72 -12.19 -0.73
C LYS A 101 -18.77 -11.21 -1.26
N LYS A 102 -18.84 -10.01 -0.69
CA LYS A 102 -19.77 -8.95 -1.16
C LYS A 102 -19.37 -8.43 -2.54
N THR A 103 -18.08 -8.32 -2.82
CA THR A 103 -17.55 -7.92 -4.14
C THR A 103 -17.85 -8.99 -5.19
N ASP A 104 -17.74 -10.28 -4.86
CA ASP A 104 -18.11 -11.37 -5.77
C ASP A 104 -19.61 -11.34 -6.13
N GLU A 105 -20.49 -11.07 -5.15
CA GLU A 105 -21.91 -10.87 -5.42
C GLU A 105 -22.16 -9.70 -6.39
N ALA A 106 -21.38 -8.62 -6.30
CA ALA A 106 -21.45 -7.49 -7.23
C ALA A 106 -21.01 -7.89 -8.65
N TRP A 107 -19.92 -8.67 -8.77
CA TRP A 107 -19.46 -9.22 -10.05
C TRP A 107 -20.48 -10.18 -10.67
N ASP A 108 -21.16 -11.00 -9.87
CA ASP A 108 -22.23 -11.87 -10.34
C ASP A 108 -23.42 -11.08 -10.92
N LEU A 109 -23.82 -9.99 -10.26
CA LEU A 109 -24.84 -9.08 -10.78
C LEU A 109 -24.40 -8.44 -12.10
N TYR A 110 -23.16 -7.99 -12.18
CA TYR A 110 -22.60 -7.41 -13.40
C TYR A 110 -22.60 -8.41 -14.56
N SER A 111 -22.19 -9.66 -14.31
CA SER A 111 -22.19 -10.72 -15.32
C SER A 111 -23.58 -11.08 -15.87
N ARG A 112 -24.62 -10.84 -15.05
CA ARG A 112 -26.03 -11.03 -15.43
C ARG A 112 -26.64 -9.79 -16.11
N SER A 113 -25.81 -8.80 -16.46
CA SER A 113 -26.24 -7.52 -17.07
C SER A 113 -27.10 -6.64 -16.14
N GLU A 114 -27.01 -6.82 -14.82
CA GLU A 114 -27.67 -6.00 -13.81
C GLU A 114 -26.75 -4.87 -13.33
N ALA A 115 -26.25 -4.04 -14.26
CA ALA A 115 -25.15 -3.09 -14.03
C ALA A 115 -25.44 -2.09 -12.90
N GLU A 116 -26.64 -1.49 -12.85
CA GLU A 116 -27.01 -0.52 -11.79
C GLU A 116 -26.95 -1.15 -10.39
N ARG A 117 -27.46 -2.39 -10.26
CA ARG A 117 -27.41 -3.11 -8.97
C ARG A 117 -25.99 -3.49 -8.59
N ALA A 118 -25.15 -3.86 -9.58
CA ALA A 118 -23.74 -4.14 -9.36
C ALA A 118 -23.01 -2.90 -8.85
N VAL A 119 -23.17 -1.74 -9.50
CA VAL A 119 -22.57 -0.46 -9.06
C VAL A 119 -22.99 -0.10 -7.64
N HIS A 120 -24.28 -0.19 -7.33
CA HIS A 120 -24.78 0.03 -5.97
C HIS A 120 -24.14 -0.93 -4.95
N LYS A 121 -23.98 -2.21 -5.32
CA LYS A 121 -23.38 -3.23 -4.44
C LYS A 121 -21.89 -2.99 -4.23
N PHE A 122 -21.14 -2.58 -5.26
CA PHE A 122 -19.75 -2.15 -5.13
C PHE A 122 -19.61 -0.94 -4.20
N GLY A 123 -20.41 0.10 -4.40
CA GLY A 123 -20.42 1.33 -3.59
C GLY A 123 -20.80 1.11 -2.12
N ALA A 124 -21.68 0.12 -1.85
CA ALA A 124 -22.02 -0.27 -0.48
C ALA A 124 -20.93 -1.08 0.25
N ASN A 125 -19.78 -1.34 -0.39
CA ASN A 125 -18.69 -2.12 0.16
C ASN A 125 -17.33 -1.38 0.12
N PRO A 126 -17.22 -0.19 0.72
CA PRO A 126 -16.01 0.63 0.71
C PRO A 126 -14.82 -0.12 1.35
N GLY A 127 -15.09 -1.02 2.27
CA GLY A 127 -14.08 -1.81 2.96
C GLY A 127 -13.34 -2.85 2.11
N ALA A 128 -13.68 -3.03 0.86
CA ALA A 128 -12.93 -3.86 -0.05
C ALA A 128 -11.55 -3.24 -0.38
N TYR A 129 -11.47 -1.91 -0.46
CA TYR A 129 -10.22 -1.20 -0.75
C TYR A 129 -9.43 -0.87 0.53
N ASN A 130 -8.11 -1.06 0.50
CA ASN A 130 -7.23 -0.71 1.61
C ASN A 130 -6.84 0.76 1.54
N VAL A 131 -7.40 1.57 2.42
CA VAL A 131 -7.16 3.03 2.48
C VAL A 131 -5.68 3.37 2.69
N LYS A 132 -4.91 2.51 3.36
CA LYS A 132 -3.46 2.70 3.56
C LYS A 132 -2.66 2.75 2.26
N ASN A 133 -3.20 2.25 1.15
CA ASN A 133 -2.58 2.38 -0.18
C ASN A 133 -2.50 3.85 -0.64
N LEU A 134 -3.28 4.74 -0.03
CA LEU A 134 -3.26 6.19 -0.29
C LEU A 134 -2.27 6.97 0.58
N TYR A 135 -1.59 6.32 1.52
CA TYR A 135 -0.59 6.98 2.38
C TYR A 135 0.51 7.70 1.61
N PRO A 136 1.15 7.09 0.60
CA PRO A 136 2.18 7.78 -0.17
C PRO A 136 1.66 9.03 -0.89
N LEU A 137 0.42 8.99 -1.38
CA LEU A 137 -0.24 10.15 -1.99
C LEU A 137 -0.46 11.28 -0.98
N LEU A 138 -1.06 10.96 0.18
CA LEU A 138 -1.31 11.95 1.22
C LEU A 138 0.00 12.55 1.75
N GLN A 139 1.01 11.72 2.05
CA GLN A 139 2.32 12.19 2.52
C GLN A 139 2.99 13.15 1.52
N ARG A 140 2.89 12.85 0.21
CA ARG A 140 3.39 13.75 -0.84
C ARG A 140 2.68 15.10 -0.80
N ILE A 141 1.34 15.11 -0.77
CA ILE A 141 0.53 16.35 -0.71
C ILE A 141 0.88 17.17 0.53
N LEU A 142 0.99 16.53 1.69
CA LEU A 142 1.34 17.21 2.94
C LEU A 142 2.71 17.87 2.86
N ARG A 143 3.71 17.20 2.29
CA ARG A 143 5.04 17.76 2.07
C ARG A 143 5.03 18.94 1.11
N ASP A 144 4.32 18.80 -0.02
CA ASP A 144 4.20 19.87 -1.01
C ASP A 144 3.57 21.15 -0.41
N ARG A 145 2.74 20.97 0.63
CA ARG A 145 2.09 22.05 1.39
C ARG A 145 2.86 22.47 2.67
N ASN A 146 4.03 21.88 2.95
CA ASN A 146 4.78 22.06 4.20
C ASN A 146 3.96 21.74 5.46
N LEU A 147 3.06 20.80 5.40
CA LEU A 147 2.32 20.26 6.54
C LEU A 147 3.10 19.11 7.17
N HIS A 148 3.17 19.09 8.50
CA HIS A 148 3.88 18.06 9.24
C HIS A 148 3.04 16.82 9.43
N PHE A 149 3.72 15.67 9.49
CA PHE A 149 3.11 14.39 9.83
C PHE A 149 4.07 13.50 10.61
N LEU A 150 3.53 12.48 11.26
CA LEU A 150 4.26 11.50 12.04
C LEU A 150 3.80 10.08 11.68
N VAL A 151 4.74 9.14 11.61
CA VAL A 151 4.46 7.69 11.54
C VAL A 151 4.96 7.05 12.83
N PRO A 152 4.10 6.78 13.81
CA PRO A 152 4.49 6.17 15.07
C PRO A 152 4.92 4.71 14.88
N PRO A 153 5.52 4.08 15.90
CA PRO A 153 5.92 2.67 15.84
C PRO A 153 4.80 1.71 15.48
N TYR A 154 3.58 1.97 15.95
CA TYR A 154 2.39 1.14 15.76
C TYR A 154 1.16 1.97 15.40
N ASN A 155 0.12 1.91 16.18
CA ASN A 155 -1.18 2.48 15.93
C ASN A 155 -1.20 4.02 16.09
N ALA A 156 -1.83 4.73 15.15
CA ALA A 156 -2.04 6.17 15.22
C ALA A 156 -2.84 6.58 16.47
N CYS A 157 -3.86 5.83 16.86
CA CYS A 157 -4.66 6.12 18.05
C CYS A 157 -3.82 6.18 19.34
N ALA A 158 -2.80 5.34 19.46
CA ALA A 158 -1.87 5.38 20.60
C ALA A 158 -1.09 6.70 20.67
N GLN A 159 -0.61 7.17 19.53
CA GLN A 159 0.12 8.44 19.43
C GLN A 159 -0.79 9.65 19.67
N LEU A 160 -2.00 9.62 19.13
CA LEU A 160 -3.02 10.68 19.37
C LEU A 160 -3.40 10.77 20.84
N ALA A 161 -3.57 9.61 21.52
CA ALA A 161 -3.83 9.59 22.94
C ALA A 161 -2.68 10.20 23.76
N TYR A 162 -1.44 9.95 23.36
CA TYR A 162 -0.29 10.58 23.99
C TYR A 162 -0.31 12.12 23.83
N PHE A 163 -0.57 12.64 22.64
CA PHE A 163 -0.67 14.08 22.42
C PHE A 163 -1.76 14.73 23.27
N GLU A 164 -2.88 14.06 23.44
CA GLU A 164 -3.99 14.55 24.26
C GLU A 164 -3.64 14.52 25.76
N LEU A 165 -2.86 13.51 26.22
CA LEU A 165 -2.48 13.38 27.64
C LEU A 165 -1.48 14.44 28.10
N ILE A 166 -0.48 14.76 27.28
CA ILE A 166 0.62 15.66 27.67
C ILE A 166 0.28 17.13 27.57
N ASP A 167 -0.91 17.50 27.10
CA ASP A 167 -1.24 18.89 26.81
C ASP A 167 -0.22 19.53 25.84
N SER A 168 0.06 18.83 24.76
CA SER A 168 1.09 19.23 23.82
C SER A 168 0.82 20.63 23.26
N GLU A 169 1.83 21.50 23.28
CA GLU A 169 1.75 22.79 22.59
C GLU A 169 1.59 22.62 21.07
N GLN A 170 1.89 21.43 20.54
CA GLN A 170 1.77 21.12 19.12
C GLN A 170 0.33 20.80 18.68
N CYS A 171 -0.51 20.27 19.56
CA CYS A 171 -1.86 19.83 19.23
C CYS A 171 -2.84 20.18 20.36
N SER A 172 -3.85 21.00 20.03
CA SER A 172 -4.89 21.42 20.98
C SER A 172 -6.04 20.42 21.09
N ALA A 173 -6.25 19.60 20.07
CA ALA A 173 -7.30 18.60 20.01
C ALA A 173 -6.88 17.41 19.11
N VAL A 174 -7.62 16.30 19.21
CA VAL A 174 -7.40 15.10 18.41
C VAL A 174 -8.64 14.74 17.59
N MET A 175 -8.42 14.33 16.34
CA MET A 175 -9.45 13.83 15.43
C MET A 175 -9.18 12.39 15.06
N GLY A 176 -10.12 11.49 15.32
CA GLY A 176 -9.90 10.07 15.03
C GLY A 176 -11.13 9.19 15.20
N PRO A 177 -10.97 7.87 15.01
CA PRO A 177 -12.02 6.87 15.13
C PRO A 177 -12.48 6.70 16.60
N GLN A 178 -13.65 6.07 16.79
CA GLN A 178 -14.11 5.73 18.15
C GLN A 178 -13.16 4.79 18.91
N GLU A 179 -12.28 4.06 18.21
CA GLU A 179 -11.25 3.22 18.81
C GLU A 179 -10.29 4.01 19.71
N LEU A 180 -10.16 5.33 19.47
CA LEU A 180 -9.39 6.22 20.33
C LEU A 180 -9.93 6.27 21.77
N LEU A 181 -11.23 5.99 21.99
CA LEU A 181 -11.85 5.90 23.33
C LEU A 181 -11.28 4.76 24.18
N LEU A 182 -10.62 3.76 23.60
CA LEU A 182 -9.93 2.70 24.32
C LEU A 182 -8.75 3.22 25.14
N TYR A 183 -8.09 4.26 24.64
CA TYR A 183 -6.90 4.82 25.21
C TYR A 183 -7.19 5.86 26.31
N PRO A 184 -6.21 6.18 27.17
CA PRO A 184 -6.36 7.18 28.22
C PRO A 184 -6.34 8.59 27.62
N ILE A 185 -7.46 9.07 27.13
CA ILE A 185 -7.68 10.45 26.70
C ILE A 185 -8.33 11.28 27.80
N LYS A 186 -8.16 12.63 27.78
CA LYS A 186 -8.74 13.52 28.79
C LYS A 186 -10.27 13.49 28.76
N ASP A 187 -10.87 13.69 27.57
CA ASP A 187 -12.33 13.61 27.38
C ASP A 187 -12.80 13.58 25.93
N PHE A 188 -12.48 14.63 25.16
CA PHE A 188 -13.11 14.90 23.86
C PHE A 188 -12.28 14.38 22.69
N ILE A 189 -12.97 13.81 21.69
CA ILE A 189 -12.39 13.52 20.38
C ILE A 189 -13.28 14.13 19.29
N ILE A 190 -12.66 14.76 18.29
CA ILE A 190 -13.32 15.27 17.10
C ILE A 190 -13.63 14.09 16.20
N ARG A 191 -14.92 13.98 15.78
CA ARG A 191 -15.40 12.91 14.92
C ARG A 191 -15.56 13.38 13.46
N ALA A 192 -16.02 14.60 13.26
CA ALA A 192 -16.20 15.19 11.96
C ALA A 192 -16.16 16.71 12.01
N ILE A 193 -15.73 17.31 10.92
CA ILE A 193 -15.86 18.76 10.69
C ILE A 193 -16.74 18.93 9.47
N GLU A 194 -17.91 19.53 9.68
CA GLU A 194 -18.86 19.83 8.62
C GLU A 194 -18.66 21.28 8.16
N TRP A 195 -17.91 21.46 7.10
CA TRP A 195 -17.48 22.78 6.63
C TRP A 195 -18.64 23.65 6.14
N SER A 196 -19.70 23.03 5.59
CA SER A 196 -20.87 23.75 5.04
C SER A 196 -21.71 24.41 6.13
N THR A 197 -21.86 23.72 7.26
CA THR A 197 -22.63 24.18 8.42
C THR A 197 -21.76 24.86 9.48
N LYS A 198 -20.46 24.81 9.34
CA LYS A 198 -19.45 25.25 10.31
C LYS A 198 -19.61 24.59 11.68
N LEU A 199 -19.94 23.30 11.69
CA LEU A 199 -20.12 22.52 12.90
C LEU A 199 -19.02 21.46 13.04
N VAL A 200 -18.58 21.26 14.28
CA VAL A 200 -17.62 20.23 14.69
C VAL A 200 -18.36 19.21 15.54
N SER A 201 -18.41 17.98 15.07
CA SER A 201 -18.99 16.86 15.82
C SER A 201 -17.95 16.28 16.77
N VAL A 202 -18.25 16.20 18.04
CA VAL A 202 -17.33 15.78 19.10
C VAL A 202 -17.98 14.72 19.97
N THR A 203 -17.18 13.73 20.39
CA THR A 203 -17.60 12.68 21.32
C THR A 203 -16.88 12.85 22.65
N SER A 204 -17.64 12.86 23.77
CA SER A 204 -17.08 12.90 25.13
C SER A 204 -17.06 11.52 25.78
N LYS A 205 -15.88 11.02 26.09
CA LYS A 205 -15.68 9.74 26.81
C LYS A 205 -16.41 9.74 28.16
N LYS A 206 -16.26 10.85 28.90
CA LYS A 206 -16.90 10.99 30.23
C LYS A 206 -18.41 11.00 30.17
N MET A 207 -18.98 11.65 29.16
CA MET A 207 -20.47 11.63 29.00
C MET A 207 -20.97 10.24 28.68
N ILE A 208 -20.31 9.50 27.78
CA ILE A 208 -20.71 8.13 27.46
C ILE A 208 -20.61 7.25 28.70
N MET A 209 -19.51 7.30 29.44
CA MET A 209 -19.32 6.52 30.67
C MET A 209 -20.40 6.84 31.73
N ARG A 210 -20.77 8.13 31.86
CA ARG A 210 -21.88 8.56 32.78
C ARG A 210 -23.22 8.03 32.31
N SER A 211 -23.53 8.13 31.02
CA SER A 211 -24.80 7.66 30.47
C SER A 211 -24.96 6.14 30.61
N LEU A 212 -23.85 5.40 30.43
CA LEU A 212 -23.82 3.97 30.67
C LEU A 212 -23.67 3.60 32.15
N SER A 213 -23.38 4.55 33.03
CA SER A 213 -23.15 4.31 34.47
C SER A 213 -22.04 3.24 34.72
N VAL A 214 -20.91 3.38 34.04
CA VAL A 214 -19.76 2.46 34.12
C VAL A 214 -18.47 3.19 34.50
N ALA A 215 -17.57 2.44 35.17
CA ALA A 215 -16.19 2.89 35.38
C ALA A 215 -15.34 2.62 34.13
N GLU A 216 -14.24 3.36 33.97
CA GLU A 216 -13.36 3.27 32.80
C GLU A 216 -12.88 1.84 32.49
N PRO A 217 -12.42 0.99 33.45
CA PRO A 217 -12.01 -0.37 33.12
C PRO A 217 -13.13 -1.19 32.44
N MET A 218 -14.36 -1.10 32.96
CA MET A 218 -15.50 -1.81 32.38
C MET A 218 -15.92 -1.22 31.03
N PHE A 219 -15.79 0.09 30.85
CA PHE A 219 -16.02 0.74 29.56
C PHE A 219 -15.05 0.23 28.47
N ILE A 220 -13.75 0.16 28.81
CA ILE A 220 -12.73 -0.36 27.88
C ILE A 220 -12.99 -1.83 27.56
N ASP A 221 -13.34 -2.65 28.56
CA ASP A 221 -13.66 -4.06 28.35
C ASP A 221 -14.89 -4.23 27.45
N ALA A 222 -15.94 -3.44 27.66
CA ALA A 222 -17.14 -3.45 26.82
C ALA A 222 -16.80 -3.03 25.36
N LEU A 223 -16.00 -1.98 25.20
CA LEU A 223 -15.61 -1.50 23.87
C LEU A 223 -14.71 -2.51 23.15
N LEU A 224 -13.83 -3.22 23.85
CA LEU A 224 -13.05 -4.34 23.28
C LEU A 224 -13.98 -5.48 22.83
N MET A 225 -15.04 -5.78 23.60
CA MET A 225 -16.00 -6.84 23.24
C MET A 225 -16.82 -6.51 21.99
N THR A 226 -17.07 -5.24 21.69
CA THR A 226 -17.73 -4.85 20.43
C THR A 226 -16.87 -5.06 19.20
N GLY A 227 -15.58 -5.34 19.39
CA GLY A 227 -14.61 -5.55 18.33
C GLY A 227 -13.82 -4.29 17.95
N THR A 228 -12.57 -4.47 17.60
CA THR A 228 -11.61 -3.40 17.27
C THR A 228 -10.87 -3.72 15.97
N SER A 229 -9.93 -2.88 15.57
CA SER A 229 -9.04 -3.16 14.44
C SER A 229 -8.13 -4.37 14.69
N PHE A 230 -7.95 -4.80 15.95
CA PHE A 230 -7.03 -5.87 16.37
C PHE A 230 -7.67 -6.96 17.25
N LEU A 231 -8.96 -6.85 17.58
CA LEU A 231 -9.72 -7.87 18.30
C LEU A 231 -11.05 -8.12 17.60
N PRO A 232 -11.40 -9.36 17.22
CA PRO A 232 -12.71 -9.67 16.67
C PRO A 232 -13.80 -9.46 17.71
N THR A 233 -14.99 -9.10 17.25
CA THR A 233 -16.18 -8.97 18.11
C THR A 233 -16.40 -10.23 18.93
N PHE A 234 -16.81 -10.06 20.17
CA PHE A 234 -17.16 -11.18 21.06
C PHE A 234 -18.30 -12.01 20.44
N PRO A 235 -18.08 -13.30 20.12
CA PRO A 235 -19.02 -14.09 19.32
C PRO A 235 -20.48 -14.07 19.79
N PRO A 236 -20.81 -14.11 21.09
CA PRO A 236 -22.20 -14.01 21.53
C PRO A 236 -22.92 -12.71 21.15
N LEU A 237 -22.22 -11.58 20.93
CA LEU A 237 -22.83 -10.35 20.48
C LEU A 237 -23.26 -10.40 19.01
N LEU A 238 -22.78 -11.37 18.24
CA LEU A 238 -23.15 -11.59 16.84
C LEU A 238 -24.37 -12.51 16.70
N ASP A 239 -24.91 -13.07 17.78
CA ASP A 239 -26.07 -13.95 17.75
C ASP A 239 -27.34 -13.13 17.49
N GLN A 240 -27.89 -13.25 16.28
CA GLN A 240 -29.14 -12.59 15.89
C GLN A 240 -30.36 -13.04 16.69
N GLY A 241 -30.31 -14.21 17.36
CA GLY A 241 -31.35 -14.67 18.26
C GLY A 241 -31.39 -13.88 19.57
N MET A 242 -30.22 -13.46 20.06
CA MET A 242 -30.09 -12.63 21.26
C MET A 242 -30.16 -11.13 20.93
N TYR A 243 -29.56 -10.73 19.82
CA TYR A 243 -29.48 -9.33 19.37
C TYR A 243 -30.06 -9.21 17.95
N PRO A 244 -31.39 -9.13 17.80
CA PRO A 244 -32.05 -9.06 16.48
C PRO A 244 -31.73 -7.76 15.72
N ASN A 245 -31.34 -6.72 16.43
CA ASN A 245 -30.82 -5.48 15.89
C ASN A 245 -29.29 -5.50 15.98
N THR A 246 -28.62 -4.56 15.29
CA THR A 246 -27.18 -4.36 15.46
C THR A 246 -26.89 -4.08 16.95
N PHE A 247 -26.00 -4.88 17.56
CA PHE A 247 -25.58 -4.68 18.95
C PHE A 247 -24.87 -3.34 19.11
N THR A 248 -24.87 -2.83 20.34
CA THR A 248 -24.20 -1.60 20.74
C THR A 248 -23.26 -1.85 21.93
N ILE A 249 -22.46 -0.86 22.29
CA ILE A 249 -21.67 -0.90 23.51
C ILE A 249 -22.55 -1.09 24.77
N GLY A 250 -23.79 -0.60 24.73
CA GLY A 250 -24.76 -0.82 25.80
C GLY A 250 -25.07 -2.28 26.03
N ASP A 251 -25.15 -3.08 24.98
CA ASP A 251 -25.37 -4.52 25.04
C ASP A 251 -24.17 -5.25 25.66
N ALA A 252 -22.94 -4.87 25.25
CA ALA A 252 -21.71 -5.39 25.83
C ALA A 252 -21.61 -5.06 27.33
N VAL A 253 -21.96 -3.84 27.73
CA VAL A 253 -22.02 -3.41 29.15
C VAL A 253 -23.04 -4.24 29.93
N ASN A 254 -24.23 -4.50 29.39
CA ASN A 254 -25.26 -5.31 30.05
C ASN A 254 -24.78 -6.76 30.21
N LEU A 255 -24.12 -7.31 29.19
CA LEU A 255 -23.54 -8.65 29.25
C LEU A 255 -22.47 -8.75 30.35
N LEU A 256 -21.59 -7.77 30.46
CA LEU A 256 -20.59 -7.71 31.54
C LEU A 256 -21.24 -7.60 32.93
N ARG A 257 -22.33 -6.81 33.07
CA ARG A 257 -23.07 -6.69 34.34
C ARG A 257 -23.66 -8.01 34.79
N THR A 258 -24.18 -8.80 33.87
CA THR A 258 -24.73 -10.14 34.17
C THR A 258 -23.66 -11.20 34.43
N SER A 259 -22.41 -10.91 34.08
CA SER A 259 -21.24 -11.81 34.25
C SER A 259 -20.27 -11.33 35.35
N ASP A 260 -20.78 -10.80 36.44
CA ASP A 260 -20.00 -10.28 37.57
C ASP A 260 -18.92 -9.28 37.18
N LYS A 261 -19.18 -8.47 36.13
CA LYS A 261 -18.30 -7.46 35.58
C LYS A 261 -16.94 -7.97 35.05
N GLY A 262 -16.84 -9.25 34.75
CA GLY A 262 -15.61 -9.87 34.27
C GLY A 262 -15.75 -10.52 32.90
N VAL A 263 -14.83 -10.21 31.97
CA VAL A 263 -14.81 -10.81 30.62
C VAL A 263 -14.56 -12.31 30.69
N ALA A 264 -13.69 -12.78 31.59
CA ALA A 264 -13.46 -14.21 31.78
C ALA A 264 -14.72 -14.97 32.23
N ASN A 265 -15.57 -14.34 33.08
CA ASN A 265 -16.83 -14.93 33.50
C ASN A 265 -17.84 -14.94 32.34
N ALA A 266 -17.87 -13.90 31.50
CA ALA A 266 -18.66 -13.88 30.27
C ALA A 266 -18.23 -15.01 29.31
N CYS A 267 -16.93 -15.19 29.11
CA CYS A 267 -16.41 -16.30 28.31
C CYS A 267 -16.80 -17.68 28.85
N ASN A 268 -16.75 -17.87 30.15
CA ASN A 268 -17.20 -19.12 30.79
C ASN A 268 -18.70 -19.36 30.60
N ALA A 269 -19.52 -18.31 30.70
CA ALA A 269 -20.97 -18.42 30.52
C ALA A 269 -21.37 -18.80 29.09
N PHE A 270 -20.56 -18.40 28.10
CA PHE A 270 -20.80 -18.66 26.69
C PHE A 270 -19.76 -19.63 26.07
N ASN A 271 -19.17 -20.50 26.89
CA ASN A 271 -18.10 -21.40 26.45
C ASN A 271 -18.47 -22.22 25.22
N ASP A 272 -19.71 -22.74 25.12
CA ASP A 272 -20.13 -23.52 23.96
C ASP A 272 -20.09 -22.74 22.63
N VAL A 273 -20.49 -21.49 22.68
CA VAL A 273 -20.44 -20.58 21.52
C VAL A 273 -19.00 -20.27 21.13
N LEU A 274 -18.15 -20.01 22.12
CA LEU A 274 -16.72 -19.73 21.89
C LEU A 274 -16.00 -20.94 21.33
N GLN A 275 -16.24 -22.15 21.88
CA GLN A 275 -15.63 -23.36 21.36
C GLN A 275 -16.03 -23.64 19.89
N ALA A 276 -17.23 -23.23 19.49
CA ALA A 276 -17.71 -23.41 18.11
C ALA A 276 -17.16 -22.35 17.13
N GLN A 277 -16.95 -21.11 17.58
CA GLN A 277 -16.62 -19.98 16.70
C GLN A 277 -15.18 -19.48 16.83
N ASP A 278 -14.69 -19.24 18.04
CA ASP A 278 -13.34 -18.75 18.33
C ASP A 278 -12.87 -19.19 19.73
N PRO A 279 -12.32 -20.41 19.87
CA PRO A 279 -11.87 -20.94 21.16
C PRO A 279 -10.79 -20.10 21.86
N GLU A 280 -10.03 -19.34 21.07
CA GLU A 280 -8.90 -18.53 21.56
C GLU A 280 -9.28 -17.08 21.84
N TRP A 281 -10.56 -16.72 21.76
CA TRP A 281 -11.01 -15.33 21.87
C TRP A 281 -10.58 -14.68 23.21
N LEU A 282 -10.62 -15.38 24.30
CA LEU A 282 -10.19 -14.86 25.61
C LEU A 282 -8.68 -14.53 25.65
N ASP A 283 -7.84 -15.34 25.03
CA ASP A 283 -6.40 -15.07 24.91
C ASP A 283 -6.16 -13.84 24.03
N LYS A 284 -6.87 -13.73 22.91
CA LYS A 284 -6.85 -12.54 22.04
C LYS A 284 -7.29 -11.29 22.78
N TYR A 285 -8.33 -11.38 23.61
CA TYR A 285 -8.78 -10.27 24.45
C TYR A 285 -7.68 -9.84 25.46
N HIS A 286 -7.04 -10.77 26.15
CA HIS A 286 -5.95 -10.42 27.07
C HIS A 286 -4.79 -9.71 26.36
N LYS A 287 -4.44 -10.17 25.18
CA LYS A 287 -3.43 -9.53 24.33
C LYS A 287 -3.86 -8.12 23.90
N ALA A 288 -5.09 -7.95 23.45
CA ALA A 288 -5.64 -6.66 23.08
C ALA A 288 -5.70 -5.69 24.28
N ARG A 289 -6.11 -6.18 25.44
CA ARG A 289 -6.14 -5.39 26.68
C ARG A 289 -4.76 -4.91 27.10
N MET A 290 -3.75 -5.75 26.92
CA MET A 290 -2.35 -5.42 27.17
C MET A 290 -1.86 -4.36 26.17
N THR A 291 -2.15 -4.52 24.90
CA THR A 291 -1.78 -3.55 23.84
C THR A 291 -2.35 -2.16 24.11
N VAL A 292 -3.58 -2.08 24.59
CA VAL A 292 -4.23 -0.81 24.95
C VAL A 292 -3.62 -0.20 26.20
N HIS A 293 -3.27 -1.00 27.19
CA HIS A 293 -2.71 -0.50 28.45
C HIS A 293 -1.25 -0.06 28.29
N HIS A 294 -0.44 -0.86 27.64
CA HIS A 294 0.99 -0.61 27.39
C HIS A 294 1.22 -0.12 25.96
N PHE A 295 0.45 0.87 25.52
CA PHE A 295 0.60 1.41 24.18
C PHE A 295 1.96 2.09 23.99
N ILE A 296 2.47 2.02 22.76
CA ILE A 296 3.79 2.51 22.38
C ILE A 296 3.61 3.79 21.58
N TYR A 297 4.41 4.81 21.90
CA TYR A 297 4.35 6.13 21.30
C TYR A 297 5.73 6.75 21.15
N ILE A 298 5.84 7.79 20.35
CA ILE A 298 7.03 8.66 20.27
C ILE A 298 6.80 9.86 21.18
N SER A 299 7.73 10.09 22.11
CA SER A 299 7.69 11.20 23.04
C SER A 299 8.08 12.54 22.37
N GLU A 300 7.90 13.66 23.06
CA GLU A 300 8.35 14.98 22.60
C GLU A 300 9.86 15.05 22.36
N THR A 301 10.64 14.21 23.05
CA THR A 301 12.10 14.09 22.86
C THR A 301 12.48 13.22 21.66
N GLY A 302 11.50 12.62 20.97
CA GLY A 302 11.73 11.72 19.84
C GLY A 302 12.05 10.26 20.27
N GLU A 303 12.00 9.93 21.56
CA GLU A 303 12.26 8.60 22.07
C GLU A 303 10.99 7.72 21.99
N VAL A 304 11.19 6.43 21.72
CA VAL A 304 10.09 5.44 21.72
C VAL A 304 9.82 5.01 23.15
N MET A 305 8.63 5.30 23.63
CA MET A 305 8.20 5.03 25.00
C MET A 305 7.02 4.07 25.05
N VAL A 306 6.86 3.43 26.19
CA VAL A 306 5.75 2.53 26.50
C VAL A 306 4.98 3.08 27.70
N ASN A 307 3.69 3.16 27.58
CA ASN A 307 2.85 3.57 28.69
C ASN A 307 2.94 2.56 29.86
N ASP A 308 3.06 3.05 31.09
CA ASP A 308 3.17 2.24 32.32
C ASP A 308 4.26 1.16 32.25
N PHE A 309 5.43 1.52 31.69
CA PHE A 309 6.57 0.61 31.46
C PHE A 309 7.02 -0.15 32.72
N GLU A 310 6.95 0.47 33.92
CA GLU A 310 7.39 -0.13 35.16
C GLU A 310 6.61 -1.39 35.55
N ARG A 311 5.37 -1.52 35.09
CA ARG A 311 4.51 -2.69 35.32
C ARG A 311 4.64 -3.76 34.23
N LEU A 312 5.47 -3.52 33.22
CA LEU A 312 5.64 -4.46 32.14
C LEU A 312 6.57 -5.60 32.54
N THR A 313 6.13 -6.85 32.37
CA THR A 313 6.97 -8.05 32.61
C THR A 313 7.88 -8.33 31.41
N LYS A 314 9.00 -9.06 31.64
CA LYS A 314 9.95 -9.36 30.55
C LYS A 314 9.33 -10.10 29.37
N ASP A 315 8.38 -10.99 29.61
CA ASP A 315 7.70 -11.78 28.58
C ASP A 315 6.84 -10.87 27.67
N ASN A 316 6.31 -9.78 28.23
CA ASN A 316 5.49 -8.82 27.50
C ASN A 316 6.31 -7.90 26.59
N HIS A 317 7.60 -7.67 26.86
CA HIS A 317 8.49 -6.91 25.98
C HIS A 317 8.62 -7.57 24.61
N GLU A 318 8.75 -8.89 24.56
CA GLU A 318 8.82 -9.63 23.30
C GLU A 318 7.51 -9.52 22.53
N TYR A 319 6.39 -9.65 23.23
CA TYR A 319 5.05 -9.55 22.67
C TYR A 319 4.76 -8.17 22.06
N LEU A 320 5.18 -7.10 22.71
CA LEU A 320 4.98 -5.73 22.23
C LEU A 320 5.97 -5.30 21.12
N GLY A 321 6.91 -6.16 20.73
CA GLY A 321 7.86 -5.84 19.66
C GLY A 321 8.97 -4.86 20.06
N LEU A 322 9.23 -4.69 21.36
CA LEU A 322 10.25 -3.76 21.89
C LEU A 322 11.70 -4.21 21.68
N GLN A 323 11.91 -5.34 21.01
CA GLN A 323 13.25 -5.87 20.72
C GLN A 323 13.89 -5.26 19.48
N LEU A 324 13.17 -4.44 18.71
CA LEU A 324 13.74 -3.72 17.60
C LEU A 324 14.63 -2.57 18.11
N PRO A 325 15.78 -2.32 17.46
CA PRO A 325 16.55 -1.12 17.72
C PRO A 325 15.71 0.14 17.49
N GLU A 326 15.87 1.16 18.31
CA GLU A 326 15.12 2.43 18.19
C GLU A 326 15.31 3.09 16.82
N GLU A 327 16.49 2.95 16.23
CA GLU A 327 16.76 3.44 14.87
C GLU A 327 15.79 2.87 13.81
N MET A 328 15.24 1.68 14.00
CA MET A 328 14.26 1.10 13.07
C MET A 328 12.94 1.85 13.09
N PHE A 329 12.53 2.38 14.23
CA PHE A 329 11.34 3.23 14.32
C PHE A 329 11.57 4.60 13.71
N HIS A 330 12.80 5.13 13.81
CA HIS A 330 13.18 6.34 13.08
C HIS A 330 13.12 6.12 11.57
N TYR A 331 13.63 4.99 11.07
CA TYR A 331 13.54 4.65 9.63
C TYR A 331 12.09 4.42 9.17
N LEU A 332 11.22 3.88 10.03
CA LEU A 332 9.80 3.78 9.76
C LEU A 332 9.15 5.17 9.65
N ASN A 333 9.41 6.05 10.60
CA ASN A 333 8.87 7.41 10.59
C ASN A 333 9.30 8.21 9.36
N THR A 334 10.53 8.02 8.89
CA THR A 334 11.07 8.69 7.69
C THR A 334 10.73 7.97 6.38
N GLY A 335 10.08 6.81 6.44
CA GLY A 335 9.70 6.03 5.25
C GLY A 335 10.85 5.27 4.58
N LEU A 336 12.06 5.24 5.18
CA LEU A 336 13.18 4.44 4.67
C LEU A 336 12.89 2.95 4.73
N ILE A 337 12.05 2.52 5.66
CA ILE A 337 11.55 1.15 5.76
C ILE A 337 10.04 1.17 5.96
N GLY A 338 9.33 0.32 5.25
CA GLY A 338 7.89 0.19 5.38
C GLY A 338 7.45 -0.68 6.56
N ALA A 339 6.23 -0.45 7.02
CA ALA A 339 5.62 -1.20 8.11
C ALA A 339 5.59 -2.72 7.85
N ARG A 340 5.42 -3.17 6.59
CA ARG A 340 5.39 -4.60 6.24
C ARG A 340 6.68 -5.34 6.63
N ASN A 341 7.83 -4.74 6.32
CA ASN A 341 9.13 -5.31 6.67
C ASN A 341 9.28 -5.46 8.19
N LEU A 342 8.94 -4.42 8.95
CA LEU A 342 9.07 -4.43 10.40
C LEU A 342 8.07 -5.37 11.08
N SER A 343 6.80 -5.36 10.65
CA SER A 343 5.77 -6.26 11.18
C SER A 343 6.15 -7.73 10.98
N SER A 344 6.78 -8.07 9.84
CA SER A 344 7.27 -9.43 9.58
C SER A 344 8.31 -9.88 10.62
N ILE A 345 9.19 -8.97 11.04
CA ILE A 345 10.23 -9.24 12.01
C ILE A 345 9.64 -9.31 13.44
N THR A 346 8.80 -8.34 13.81
CA THR A 346 8.22 -8.26 15.17
C THR A 346 7.27 -9.41 15.46
N HIS A 347 6.36 -9.72 14.54
CA HIS A 347 5.38 -10.79 14.72
C HIS A 347 5.95 -12.19 14.43
N GLY A 348 7.11 -12.28 13.74
CA GLY A 348 7.63 -13.56 13.26
C GLY A 348 6.73 -14.23 12.23
N GLN A 349 5.88 -13.44 11.54
CA GLN A 349 4.89 -13.95 10.61
C GLN A 349 4.70 -12.96 9.45
N ILE A 350 4.54 -13.52 8.25
CA ILE A 350 4.07 -12.81 7.06
C ILE A 350 2.69 -13.38 6.71
N LEU A 351 1.65 -12.58 6.88
CA LEU A 351 0.29 -12.97 6.50
C LEU A 351 -0.10 -12.29 5.20
N VAL A 352 -0.13 -13.07 4.12
CA VAL A 352 -0.57 -12.58 2.80
C VAL A 352 -2.06 -12.31 2.84
N GLN A 353 -2.45 -11.06 2.60
CA GLN A 353 -3.83 -10.59 2.65
C GLN A 353 -4.59 -10.89 1.34
N PRO A 354 -5.93 -11.00 1.38
CA PRO A 354 -6.76 -11.16 0.18
C PRO A 354 -6.60 -10.02 -0.82
N THR A 355 -6.63 -10.38 -2.09
CA THR A 355 -6.61 -9.43 -3.21
C THR A 355 -7.97 -8.76 -3.42
N LEU A 356 -8.01 -7.63 -4.13
CA LEU A 356 -9.27 -6.91 -4.41
C LEU A 356 -10.24 -7.71 -5.28
N ASP A 357 -9.69 -8.48 -6.21
CA ASP A 357 -10.45 -9.31 -7.15
C ASP A 357 -10.95 -10.63 -6.53
N GLY A 358 -10.35 -11.06 -5.41
CA GLY A 358 -10.65 -12.32 -4.75
C GLY A 358 -10.29 -13.58 -5.56
N VAL A 359 -9.62 -13.43 -6.71
CA VAL A 359 -9.27 -14.54 -7.61
C VAL A 359 -8.00 -15.23 -7.14
N VAL A 360 -8.05 -16.56 -7.09
CA VAL A 360 -6.91 -17.40 -6.72
C VAL A 360 -6.55 -18.27 -7.93
N SER A 361 -5.81 -17.68 -8.88
CA SER A 361 -5.28 -18.43 -10.02
C SER A 361 -4.05 -19.25 -9.66
N ASP A 362 -3.70 -20.25 -10.48
CA ASP A 362 -2.50 -21.05 -10.26
C ASP A 362 -1.23 -20.19 -10.45
N GLU A 363 -1.26 -19.19 -11.36
CA GLU A 363 -0.16 -18.21 -11.48
C GLU A 363 0.01 -17.39 -10.21
N TYR A 364 -1.11 -16.94 -9.58
CA TYR A 364 -1.04 -16.20 -8.34
C TYR A 364 -0.47 -17.05 -7.20
N LYS A 365 -0.93 -18.29 -7.07
CA LYS A 365 -0.39 -19.24 -6.07
C LYS A 365 1.12 -19.43 -6.25
N ASP A 366 1.55 -19.78 -7.46
CA ASP A 366 2.97 -20.01 -7.78
C ASP A 366 3.81 -18.75 -7.55
N LEU A 367 3.30 -17.59 -7.94
CA LEU A 367 3.97 -16.30 -7.70
C LEU A 367 4.20 -16.07 -6.20
N ILE A 368 3.16 -16.19 -5.39
CA ILE A 368 3.22 -15.90 -3.95
C ILE A 368 4.05 -16.95 -3.20
N THR A 369 3.80 -18.25 -3.45
CA THR A 369 4.35 -19.32 -2.61
C THR A 369 5.73 -19.83 -3.05
N ALA A 370 6.17 -19.52 -4.26
CA ALA A 370 7.45 -19.99 -4.79
C ALA A 370 8.37 -18.88 -5.28
N LYS A 371 7.89 -17.97 -6.14
CA LYS A 371 8.76 -17.01 -6.83
C LYS A 371 9.16 -15.83 -5.93
N LEU A 372 8.19 -15.20 -5.25
CA LEU A 372 8.44 -14.03 -4.41
C LEU A 372 9.06 -14.37 -3.06
N VAL A 373 8.94 -15.61 -2.59
CA VAL A 373 9.54 -16.06 -1.33
C VAL A 373 11.05 -15.79 -1.30
N LYS A 374 11.76 -16.06 -2.39
CA LYS A 374 13.21 -15.85 -2.48
C LYS A 374 13.62 -14.39 -2.30
N ILE A 375 12.81 -13.46 -2.80
CA ILE A 375 13.06 -12.02 -2.66
C ILE A 375 12.82 -11.60 -1.20
N LYS A 376 11.78 -12.14 -0.56
CA LYS A 376 11.50 -11.91 0.87
C LYS A 376 12.64 -12.46 1.76
N GLU A 377 13.18 -13.63 1.43
CA GLU A 377 14.35 -14.20 2.10
C GLU A 377 15.58 -13.28 1.98
N GLN A 378 15.80 -12.70 0.80
CA GLN A 378 16.89 -11.73 0.58
C GLN A 378 16.67 -10.45 1.40
N ALA A 379 15.48 -9.88 1.39
CA ALA A 379 15.16 -8.65 2.12
C ALA A 379 15.37 -8.83 3.63
N LEU A 380 14.80 -9.87 4.23
CA LEU A 380 14.95 -10.17 5.65
C LEU A 380 16.39 -10.54 6.01
N GLY A 381 17.09 -11.28 5.14
CA GLY A 381 18.49 -11.64 5.31
C GLY A 381 19.47 -10.45 5.33
N LEU A 382 19.09 -9.31 4.74
CA LEU A 382 19.87 -8.06 4.81
C LEU A 382 19.74 -7.36 6.16
N MET A 383 18.56 -7.43 6.80
CA MET A 383 18.25 -6.66 8.02
C MET A 383 18.48 -7.45 9.31
N ILE A 384 17.99 -8.69 9.39
CA ILE A 384 17.94 -9.48 10.63
C ILE A 384 19.31 -9.68 11.30
N PRO A 385 20.43 -9.84 10.58
CA PRO A 385 21.74 -9.97 11.24
C PRO A 385 22.14 -8.77 12.12
N ARG A 386 21.49 -7.63 11.96
CA ARG A 386 21.77 -6.39 12.69
C ARG A 386 20.74 -6.03 13.75
N VAL A 387 19.62 -6.76 13.81
CA VAL A 387 18.66 -6.63 14.91
C VAL A 387 19.10 -7.52 16.09
N HIS A 388 18.35 -7.45 17.19
CA HIS A 388 18.65 -8.20 18.41
C HIS A 388 18.78 -9.72 18.15
N ARG A 389 19.74 -10.37 18.82
CA ARG A 389 20.02 -11.82 18.64
C ARG A 389 18.78 -12.72 18.83
N GLY A 390 17.88 -12.38 19.74
CA GLY A 390 16.63 -13.10 19.95
C GLY A 390 15.78 -13.19 18.66
N ILE A 391 15.71 -12.09 17.91
CA ILE A 391 15.01 -12.04 16.62
C ILE A 391 15.74 -12.90 15.56
N GLY A 392 17.07 -12.86 15.54
CA GLY A 392 17.86 -13.66 14.59
C GLY A 392 17.68 -15.17 14.72
N HIS A 393 17.27 -15.66 15.90
CA HIS A 393 16.97 -17.07 16.15
C HIS A 393 15.49 -17.42 15.98
N LYS A 394 14.61 -16.44 15.90
CA LYS A 394 13.16 -16.65 15.71
C LYS A 394 12.88 -17.06 14.28
N ASP A 395 12.04 -18.07 14.10
CA ASP A 395 11.55 -18.43 12.78
C ASP A 395 10.48 -17.46 12.34
N ILE A 396 10.53 -17.05 11.07
CA ILE A 396 9.51 -16.22 10.44
C ILE A 396 8.73 -17.12 9.50
N THR A 397 7.42 -17.22 9.73
CA THR A 397 6.53 -18.08 8.95
C THR A 397 5.68 -17.26 8.00
N MET A 398 5.55 -17.70 6.76
CA MET A 398 4.61 -17.14 5.79
C MET A 398 3.34 -17.97 5.74
N ARG A 399 2.19 -17.32 5.84
CA ARG A 399 0.86 -17.88 5.69
C ARG A 399 0.11 -17.12 4.60
N VAL A 400 -0.84 -17.81 3.94
CA VAL A 400 -1.60 -17.24 2.83
C VAL A 400 -3.10 -17.33 3.09
N TRP A 401 -3.86 -16.37 2.58
CA TRP A 401 -5.30 -16.29 2.80
C TRP A 401 -6.11 -17.38 2.08
N PHE A 402 -5.57 -17.95 1.01
CA PHE A 402 -6.27 -18.90 0.13
C PHE A 402 -6.01 -20.37 0.49
N ASP A 403 -5.10 -20.65 1.41
CA ASP A 403 -4.81 -22.01 1.90
C ASP A 403 -4.42 -21.96 3.39
N SER A 404 -5.35 -22.35 4.23
CA SER A 404 -5.14 -22.35 5.70
C SER A 404 -4.07 -23.34 6.18
N ASN A 405 -3.77 -24.37 5.37
CA ASN A 405 -2.75 -25.38 5.70
C ASN A 405 -1.36 -24.99 5.21
N PHE A 406 -1.26 -23.97 4.36
CA PHE A 406 0.03 -23.51 3.87
C PHE A 406 0.79 -22.78 4.97
N SER A 407 2.01 -23.26 5.23
CA SER A 407 2.98 -22.61 6.11
C SER A 407 4.37 -22.81 5.55
N TYR A 408 5.10 -21.72 5.33
CA TYR A 408 6.46 -21.75 4.84
C TYR A 408 7.37 -20.97 5.78
N THR A 409 8.48 -21.60 6.22
CA THR A 409 9.48 -20.93 7.06
C THR A 409 10.48 -20.20 6.17
N ILE A 410 10.54 -18.88 6.29
CA ILE A 410 11.44 -18.00 5.54
C ILE A 410 12.90 -18.25 5.95
N ASN A 411 13.76 -18.53 4.98
CA ASN A 411 15.18 -18.72 5.22
C ASN A 411 15.95 -17.39 5.22
N HIS A 412 15.78 -16.58 6.25
CA HIS A 412 16.48 -15.30 6.41
C HIS A 412 17.94 -15.44 6.87
N ARG A 413 18.39 -16.65 7.16
CA ARG A 413 19.77 -16.95 7.60
C ARG A 413 20.71 -17.26 6.41
N ALA A 414 20.19 -17.29 5.19
CA ALA A 414 21.01 -17.50 4.00
C ALA A 414 22.03 -16.37 3.84
N LEU A 415 23.26 -16.74 3.52
CA LEU A 415 24.32 -15.75 3.24
C LEU A 415 23.96 -14.95 2.00
N GLN A 416 24.05 -13.62 2.12
CA GLN A 416 23.88 -12.73 0.99
C GLN A 416 25.06 -12.89 0.01
N PRO A 417 24.85 -12.74 -1.30
CA PRO A 417 25.89 -12.84 -2.29
C PRO A 417 27.02 -11.83 -2.00
N PRO A 418 28.30 -12.26 -1.98
CA PRO A 418 29.44 -11.35 -1.74
C PRO A 418 29.46 -10.09 -2.62
N PRO A 419 29.00 -10.14 -3.89
CA PRO A 419 28.99 -8.97 -4.77
C PRO A 419 28.10 -7.82 -4.31
N SER A 420 27.06 -8.06 -3.51
CA SER A 420 26.26 -6.97 -2.93
C SER A 420 27.08 -6.05 -2.04
N GLN A 421 28.18 -6.55 -1.47
CA GLN A 421 29.13 -5.75 -0.70
C GLN A 421 30.07 -4.94 -1.60
N LEU A 422 30.39 -5.43 -2.78
CA LEU A 422 31.25 -4.74 -3.74
C LEU A 422 30.53 -3.56 -4.37
N VAL A 423 29.25 -3.68 -4.69
CA VAL A 423 28.41 -2.55 -5.17
C VAL A 423 28.38 -1.41 -4.15
N ALA A 424 28.42 -1.72 -2.86
CA ALA A 424 28.53 -0.72 -1.81
C ALA A 424 29.83 0.10 -1.83
N SER A 425 30.86 -0.37 -2.51
CA SER A 425 32.14 0.34 -2.63
C SER A 425 32.18 1.35 -3.79
N TRP A 426 31.11 1.47 -4.58
CA TRP A 426 31.05 2.40 -5.69
C TRP A 426 30.94 3.84 -5.17
N ASN A 427 31.92 4.65 -5.54
CA ASN A 427 32.01 6.08 -5.21
C ASN A 427 31.46 6.93 -6.36
N VAL A 428 30.20 6.73 -6.73
CA VAL A 428 29.58 7.47 -7.83
C VAL A 428 28.48 8.36 -7.30
N LYS A 429 28.57 9.65 -7.64
CA LYS A 429 27.52 10.63 -7.34
C LYS A 429 26.58 10.74 -8.52
N GLU A 430 25.32 11.08 -8.28
CA GLU A 430 24.37 11.38 -9.35
C GLU A 430 24.93 12.42 -10.33
N SER A 431 25.66 13.42 -9.83
CA SER A 431 26.35 14.39 -10.68
C SER A 431 27.34 13.77 -11.66
N ASP A 432 28.01 12.68 -11.28
CA ASP A 432 28.95 11.99 -12.15
C ASP A 432 28.19 11.18 -13.21
N VAL A 433 27.07 10.56 -12.84
CA VAL A 433 26.14 9.89 -13.76
C VAL A 433 25.55 10.91 -14.74
N ARG A 434 25.05 12.03 -14.24
CA ARG A 434 24.49 13.11 -15.07
C ARG A 434 25.50 13.74 -16.02
N SER A 435 26.80 13.73 -15.68
CA SER A 435 27.84 14.24 -16.59
C SER A 435 28.02 13.41 -17.83
N VAL A 436 27.67 12.12 -17.80
CA VAL A 436 27.72 11.20 -18.95
C VAL A 436 26.46 11.31 -19.79
N PHE A 437 25.34 11.65 -19.18
CA PHE A 437 24.03 11.78 -19.83
C PHE A 437 23.48 13.20 -19.59
N PRO A 438 23.42 14.04 -20.63
CA PRO A 438 22.89 15.42 -20.49
C PRO A 438 21.41 15.47 -20.15
N ALA A 439 20.91 16.64 -19.78
CA ALA A 439 19.56 16.93 -19.33
C ALA A 439 18.46 16.27 -20.19
N GLY A 440 17.39 15.77 -19.55
CA GLY A 440 16.24 15.17 -20.22
C GLY A 440 15.91 13.75 -19.76
N PHE A 441 16.62 13.21 -18.77
CA PHE A 441 16.29 11.92 -18.18
C PHE A 441 15.40 12.12 -16.95
N ALA A 442 14.18 11.59 -17.01
CA ALA A 442 13.29 11.50 -15.88
C ALA A 442 13.49 10.17 -15.14
N GLY A 443 13.79 10.26 -13.86
CA GLY A 443 13.86 9.11 -12.96
C GLY A 443 15.26 8.52 -12.77
N PRO A 444 15.51 7.97 -11.57
CA PRO A 444 16.81 7.49 -11.18
C PRO A 444 17.21 6.19 -11.88
N ILE A 445 16.25 5.35 -12.30
CA ILE A 445 16.53 4.05 -12.95
C ILE A 445 17.11 4.28 -14.35
N TYR A 446 16.62 5.28 -15.09
CA TYR A 446 17.23 5.67 -16.36
C TYR A 446 18.73 5.95 -16.21
N LEU A 447 19.06 6.83 -15.26
CA LEU A 447 20.43 7.26 -15.05
C LEU A 447 21.32 6.08 -14.65
N GLU A 448 20.88 5.28 -13.68
CA GLU A 448 21.69 4.21 -13.11
C GLU A 448 21.91 3.06 -14.09
N VAL A 449 20.88 2.63 -14.82
CA VAL A 449 21.00 1.53 -15.81
C VAL A 449 21.81 1.97 -17.01
N LEU A 450 21.60 3.17 -17.54
CA LEU A 450 22.31 3.65 -18.72
C LEU A 450 23.76 3.99 -18.39
N ALA A 451 24.07 4.45 -17.18
CA ALA A 451 25.45 4.62 -16.72
C ALA A 451 26.20 3.27 -16.71
N LEU A 452 25.55 2.20 -16.23
CA LEU A 452 26.12 0.86 -16.22
C LEU A 452 26.25 0.24 -17.64
N ALA A 453 25.51 0.72 -18.62
CA ALA A 453 25.65 0.33 -20.01
C ALA A 453 26.91 0.95 -20.67
N ASN A 454 27.48 2.01 -20.07
CA ASN A 454 28.69 2.67 -20.58
C ASN A 454 29.95 2.07 -19.94
N SER A 455 30.73 1.30 -20.72
CA SER A 455 31.94 0.62 -20.23
C SER A 455 33.01 1.60 -19.70
N ASP A 456 33.20 2.75 -20.38
CA ASP A 456 34.18 3.75 -20.00
C ASP A 456 33.82 4.43 -18.67
N PHE A 457 32.51 4.62 -18.42
CA PHE A 457 32.01 5.11 -17.16
C PHE A 457 32.25 4.08 -16.05
N VAL A 458 31.89 2.82 -16.26
CA VAL A 458 32.11 1.73 -15.31
C VAL A 458 33.59 1.58 -14.95
N GLU A 459 34.50 1.62 -15.94
CA GLU A 459 35.94 1.54 -15.70
C GLU A 459 36.48 2.71 -14.87
N LYS A 460 35.99 3.93 -15.11
CA LYS A 460 36.43 5.13 -14.37
C LYS A 460 35.89 5.16 -12.94
N THR A 461 34.69 4.67 -12.72
CA THR A 461 34.01 4.71 -11.42
C THR A 461 34.34 3.52 -10.54
N MET A 462 34.72 2.37 -11.12
CA MET A 462 35.26 1.23 -10.38
C MET A 462 36.66 1.54 -9.87
N ALA A 463 36.74 2.16 -8.71
CA ALA A 463 38.01 2.54 -8.10
C ALA A 463 38.80 1.30 -7.67
N LYS A 464 39.72 0.84 -8.51
CA LYS A 464 40.70 -0.18 -8.15
C LYS A 464 41.57 0.31 -7.01
N GLY A 465 41.33 -0.17 -5.79
CA GLY A 465 42.20 0.02 -4.64
C GLY A 465 41.96 1.29 -3.80
N ASN A 466 40.92 2.06 -4.03
CA ASN A 466 40.57 3.19 -3.16
C ASN A 466 39.90 2.69 -1.87
N LYS A 467 40.22 3.36 -0.73
CA LYS A 467 39.48 3.14 0.50
C LYS A 467 38.00 3.45 0.26
N ILE A 468 37.13 2.57 0.76
CA ILE A 468 35.68 2.79 0.78
C ILE A 468 35.46 4.14 1.45
N ARG A 469 34.94 5.12 0.72
CA ARG A 469 34.42 6.36 1.29
C ARG A 469 33.02 6.10 1.81
N GLY A 470 32.64 6.77 2.89
CA GLY A 470 31.26 6.75 3.36
C GLY A 470 30.30 7.22 2.26
N ILE A 471 29.08 6.69 2.29
CA ILE A 471 28.02 7.13 1.40
C ILE A 471 27.38 8.35 2.06
N ASP A 472 27.74 9.54 1.59
CA ASP A 472 27.45 10.77 2.33
C ASP A 472 26.29 11.57 1.75
N SER A 473 26.06 11.51 0.41
CA SER A 473 24.97 12.26 -0.22
C SER A 473 23.73 11.40 -0.47
N MET A 474 22.58 12.04 -0.59
CA MET A 474 21.31 11.42 -0.95
C MET A 474 21.41 10.69 -2.30
N GLU A 475 22.05 11.32 -3.27
CA GLU A 475 22.26 10.75 -4.61
C GLU A 475 23.09 9.46 -4.53
N MET A 476 24.14 9.42 -3.72
CA MET A 476 24.94 8.21 -3.52
C MET A 476 24.14 7.09 -2.86
N VAL A 477 23.30 7.41 -1.86
CA VAL A 477 22.45 6.42 -1.21
C VAL A 477 21.49 5.80 -2.22
N THR A 478 20.83 6.64 -3.02
CA THR A 478 19.87 6.21 -4.04
C THR A 478 20.56 5.37 -5.11
N SER A 479 21.67 5.85 -5.66
CA SER A 479 22.45 5.13 -6.69
C SER A 479 22.90 3.75 -6.22
N VAL A 480 23.52 3.69 -5.05
CA VAL A 480 23.98 2.42 -4.48
C VAL A 480 22.82 1.47 -4.19
N ALA A 481 21.69 1.99 -3.69
CA ALA A 481 20.51 1.16 -3.45
C ALA A 481 19.96 0.55 -4.74
N ILE A 482 19.84 1.33 -5.81
CA ILE A 482 19.38 0.86 -7.12
C ILE A 482 20.35 -0.17 -7.70
N TRP A 483 21.66 0.09 -7.67
CA TRP A 483 22.64 -0.87 -8.20
C TRP A 483 22.65 -2.18 -7.41
N ARG A 484 22.52 -2.15 -6.08
CA ARG A 484 22.38 -3.37 -5.26
C ARG A 484 21.12 -4.13 -5.61
N PHE A 485 20.00 -3.43 -5.80
CA PHE A 485 18.76 -4.05 -6.25
C PHE A 485 18.95 -4.72 -7.62
N LEU A 486 19.48 -4.01 -8.60
CA LEU A 486 19.76 -4.56 -9.94
C LEU A 486 20.67 -5.77 -9.89
N HIS A 487 21.67 -5.76 -9.00
CA HIS A 487 22.55 -6.90 -8.80
C HIS A 487 21.82 -8.09 -8.16
N LEU A 488 21.09 -7.88 -7.07
CA LEU A 488 20.32 -8.94 -6.40
C LEU A 488 19.23 -9.53 -7.31
N ARG A 489 18.68 -8.70 -8.20
CA ARG A 489 17.72 -9.12 -9.21
C ARG A 489 18.36 -9.68 -10.49
N GLY A 490 19.69 -9.70 -10.58
CA GLY A 490 20.42 -10.31 -11.70
C GLY A 490 20.42 -9.50 -12.99
N TYR A 491 20.23 -8.18 -12.93
CA TYR A 491 20.45 -7.26 -14.06
C TYR A 491 21.91 -6.85 -14.19
N VAL A 492 22.65 -6.90 -13.10
CA VAL A 492 24.07 -6.58 -13.01
C VAL A 492 24.82 -7.81 -12.48
N ASN A 493 25.98 -8.11 -13.05
CA ASN A 493 26.81 -9.24 -12.63
C ASN A 493 27.85 -8.83 -11.58
N GLU A 494 28.67 -9.80 -11.13
CA GLU A 494 29.75 -9.60 -10.16
C GLU A 494 30.84 -8.65 -10.62
N SER A 495 31.00 -8.46 -11.94
CA SER A 495 31.94 -7.50 -12.53
C SER A 495 31.36 -6.12 -12.74
N HIS A 496 30.16 -5.86 -12.17
CA HIS A 496 29.39 -4.62 -12.27
C HIS A 496 28.99 -4.27 -13.72
N THR A 497 28.98 -5.23 -14.62
CA THR A 497 28.49 -5.05 -15.99
C THR A 497 27.06 -5.56 -16.11
N LEU A 498 26.31 -5.00 -17.05
CA LEU A 498 24.96 -5.45 -17.32
C LEU A 498 24.94 -6.89 -17.83
N THR A 499 24.04 -7.69 -17.29
CA THR A 499 23.71 -9.02 -17.82
C THR A 499 22.89 -8.90 -19.12
N LYS A 500 22.51 -10.01 -19.72
CA LYS A 500 21.58 -9.99 -20.86
C LYS A 500 20.26 -9.28 -20.52
N TRP A 501 19.69 -9.54 -19.33
CA TRP A 501 18.50 -8.85 -18.82
C TRP A 501 18.74 -7.37 -18.57
N GLY A 502 19.89 -7.01 -18.03
CA GLY A 502 20.28 -5.61 -17.86
C GLY A 502 20.43 -4.87 -19.18
N ASN A 503 21.04 -5.49 -20.19
CA ASN A 503 21.15 -4.90 -21.53
C ASN A 503 19.78 -4.76 -22.22
N ALA A 504 18.88 -5.73 -22.05
CA ALA A 504 17.52 -5.62 -22.57
C ALA A 504 16.76 -4.46 -21.92
N LEU A 505 16.88 -4.29 -20.61
CA LEU A 505 16.30 -3.14 -19.88
C LEU A 505 16.92 -1.82 -20.38
N ALA A 506 18.23 -1.74 -20.54
CA ALA A 506 18.90 -0.55 -21.07
C ALA A 506 18.41 -0.20 -22.49
N THR A 507 18.22 -1.20 -23.35
CA THR A 507 17.63 -1.00 -24.70
C THR A 507 16.23 -0.41 -24.62
N THR A 508 15.40 -0.94 -23.72
CA THR A 508 14.04 -0.40 -23.46
C THR A 508 14.08 1.07 -23.02
N LEU A 509 14.95 1.36 -22.03
CA LEU A 509 15.05 2.73 -21.49
C LEU A 509 15.54 3.72 -22.54
N LEU A 510 16.48 3.32 -23.40
CA LEU A 510 16.91 4.14 -24.54
C LEU A 510 15.77 4.40 -25.52
N ALA A 511 14.98 3.37 -25.87
CA ALA A 511 13.84 3.54 -26.76
C ALA A 511 12.76 4.47 -26.16
N LEU A 512 12.50 4.37 -24.86
CA LEU A 512 11.57 5.27 -24.16
C LEU A 512 12.06 6.71 -24.15
N ARG A 513 13.38 6.94 -23.95
CA ARG A 513 13.96 8.27 -24.04
C ARG A 513 13.76 8.86 -25.44
N ASP A 514 14.11 8.11 -26.48
CA ASP A 514 14.05 8.58 -27.86
C ASP A 514 12.60 8.91 -28.28
N ALA A 515 11.62 8.17 -27.75
CA ALA A 515 10.19 8.48 -27.91
C ALA A 515 9.77 9.76 -27.16
N SER A 516 10.37 10.01 -25.97
CA SER A 516 10.05 11.17 -25.14
C SER A 516 10.70 12.48 -25.61
N GLU A 517 11.74 12.45 -26.45
CA GLU A 517 12.39 13.68 -26.97
C GLU A 517 11.42 14.59 -27.75
N ASN A 518 10.31 14.04 -28.23
CA ASN A 518 9.24 14.76 -28.94
C ASN A 518 7.92 14.87 -28.15
N GLY A 519 7.90 14.47 -26.88
CA GLY A 519 6.71 14.43 -26.03
C GLY A 519 6.95 15.00 -24.62
N PRO A 520 5.90 15.10 -23.79
CA PRO A 520 6.05 15.52 -22.41
C PRO A 520 6.82 14.47 -21.59
N GLU A 521 7.69 14.94 -20.70
CA GLU A 521 8.35 14.09 -19.70
C GLU A 521 7.30 13.47 -18.79
N ILE A 522 7.20 12.14 -18.77
CA ILE A 522 6.26 11.41 -17.91
C ILE A 522 7.05 10.75 -16.79
N PRO A 523 6.87 11.21 -15.54
CA PRO A 523 7.54 10.60 -14.40
C PRO A 523 7.14 9.13 -14.21
N GLY A 524 8.11 8.28 -13.85
CA GLY A 524 7.86 6.90 -13.48
C GLY A 524 7.82 5.89 -14.64
N LEU A 525 8.12 6.30 -15.88
CA LEU A 525 8.22 5.35 -17.01
C LEU A 525 9.36 4.35 -16.83
N ASP A 526 10.47 4.76 -16.24
CA ASP A 526 11.61 3.91 -15.92
C ASP A 526 11.25 2.86 -14.85
N GLU A 527 10.50 3.27 -13.84
CA GLU A 527 9.97 2.38 -12.80
C GLU A 527 8.98 1.38 -13.39
N ALA A 528 8.05 1.83 -14.23
CA ALA A 528 7.10 0.98 -14.93
C ALA A 528 7.82 -0.03 -15.86
N ALA A 529 8.89 0.38 -16.54
CA ALA A 529 9.71 -0.50 -17.37
C ALA A 529 10.42 -1.58 -16.54
N LEU A 530 11.04 -1.21 -15.42
CA LEU A 530 11.66 -2.18 -14.52
C LEU A 530 10.63 -3.16 -13.96
N LEU A 531 9.44 -2.68 -13.54
CA LEU A 531 8.35 -3.53 -13.09
C LEU A 531 7.87 -4.48 -14.19
N ALA A 532 7.73 -4.00 -15.44
CA ALA A 532 7.37 -4.86 -16.58
C ALA A 532 8.38 -6.00 -16.77
N PHE A 533 9.69 -5.70 -16.68
CA PHE A 533 10.73 -6.72 -16.76
C PHE A 533 10.66 -7.74 -15.61
N GLU A 534 10.42 -7.29 -14.38
CA GLU A 534 10.22 -8.19 -13.24
C GLU A 534 9.00 -9.10 -13.47
N LEU A 535 7.88 -8.56 -13.96
CA LEU A 535 6.67 -9.33 -14.26
C LEU A 535 6.90 -10.36 -15.39
N VAL A 536 7.64 -9.98 -16.45
CA VAL A 536 8.02 -10.91 -17.53
C VAL A 536 8.91 -12.04 -16.97
N ARG A 537 9.90 -11.73 -16.15
CA ARG A 537 10.81 -12.72 -15.54
C ARG A 537 10.08 -13.66 -14.59
N HIS A 538 9.06 -13.20 -13.92
CA HIS A 538 8.18 -14.05 -13.12
C HIS A 538 7.14 -14.82 -13.96
N GLY A 539 7.08 -14.58 -15.28
CA GLY A 539 6.14 -15.23 -16.19
C GLY A 539 4.68 -14.82 -15.94
N VAL A 540 4.47 -13.61 -15.42
CA VAL A 540 3.16 -13.05 -15.09
C VAL A 540 2.65 -12.15 -16.23
N LEU A 541 3.55 -11.38 -16.84
CA LEU A 541 3.26 -10.54 -18.01
C LEU A 541 3.68 -11.31 -19.28
N GLY A 542 2.71 -11.86 -20.00
CA GLY A 542 2.98 -12.69 -21.18
C GLY A 542 1.73 -13.26 -21.83
N ALA A 543 1.94 -14.19 -22.78
CA ALA A 543 0.89 -14.77 -23.61
C ALA A 543 -0.03 -15.79 -22.90
N ARG A 544 0.17 -16.03 -21.63
CA ARG A 544 -0.65 -16.99 -20.87
C ARG A 544 -1.97 -16.37 -20.47
N HIS A 545 -3.07 -17.04 -20.78
CA HIS A 545 -4.42 -16.56 -20.49
C HIS A 545 -4.99 -17.21 -19.25
N GLN A 546 -5.57 -16.39 -18.40
CA GLN A 546 -6.56 -16.86 -17.43
C GLN A 546 -7.90 -17.00 -18.17
N GLN A 547 -8.24 -18.22 -18.62
CA GLN A 547 -9.38 -18.47 -19.50
C GLN A 547 -10.76 -18.25 -18.84
N ASP A 548 -10.85 -18.22 -17.52
CA ASP A 548 -12.13 -18.28 -16.81
C ASP A 548 -12.57 -17.00 -16.09
N ILE A 549 -11.92 -15.85 -16.38
CA ILE A 549 -12.21 -14.58 -15.69
C ILE A 549 -13.00 -13.63 -16.60
N ALA A 550 -14.03 -12.97 -16.06
CA ALA A 550 -14.83 -11.99 -16.76
C ALA A 550 -14.00 -10.81 -17.29
N GLY A 551 -14.30 -10.30 -18.47
CA GLY A 551 -13.63 -9.14 -19.08
C GLY A 551 -12.58 -9.50 -20.14
N LEU A 552 -12.67 -10.68 -20.74
CA LEU A 552 -11.89 -11.00 -21.94
C LEU A 552 -12.40 -10.18 -23.13
N PRO A 553 -11.53 -9.87 -24.14
CA PRO A 553 -11.96 -9.20 -25.38
C PRO A 553 -13.10 -9.96 -26.06
N ARG A 554 -14.08 -9.20 -26.58
CA ARG A 554 -15.28 -9.77 -27.22
C ARG A 554 -15.05 -10.03 -28.68
N HIS A 555 -14.32 -9.15 -29.36
CA HIS A 555 -14.15 -9.12 -30.81
C HIS A 555 -12.76 -9.60 -31.24
N GLY A 556 -12.61 -9.94 -32.49
CA GLY A 556 -11.35 -10.39 -33.10
C GLY A 556 -11.05 -11.87 -32.97
N THR A 557 -9.96 -12.29 -33.60
CA THR A 557 -9.40 -13.65 -33.53
C THR A 557 -8.76 -13.91 -32.16
N ASP A 558 -8.50 -15.17 -31.81
CA ASP A 558 -7.83 -15.51 -30.55
C ASP A 558 -6.43 -14.89 -30.42
N GLU A 559 -5.74 -14.70 -31.55
CA GLU A 559 -4.44 -14.01 -31.57
C GLU A 559 -4.58 -12.52 -31.27
N GLU A 560 -5.58 -11.85 -31.85
CA GLU A 560 -5.87 -10.43 -31.59
C GLU A 560 -6.31 -10.21 -30.15
N LYS A 561 -7.17 -11.10 -29.64
CA LYS A 561 -7.56 -11.09 -28.21
C LYS A 561 -6.35 -11.23 -27.29
N THR A 562 -5.44 -12.15 -27.59
CA THR A 562 -4.18 -12.34 -26.86
C THR A 562 -3.34 -11.06 -26.89
N SER A 563 -3.20 -10.47 -28.06
CA SER A 563 -2.42 -9.24 -28.24
C SER A 563 -3.03 -8.08 -27.42
N LEU A 564 -4.34 -7.93 -27.48
CA LEU A 564 -5.05 -6.87 -26.73
C LEU A 564 -4.97 -7.09 -25.21
N ILE A 565 -5.00 -8.34 -24.74
CA ILE A 565 -4.77 -8.64 -23.31
C ILE A 565 -3.38 -8.17 -22.90
N LEU A 566 -2.34 -8.55 -23.63
CA LEU A 566 -0.96 -8.19 -23.30
C LEU A 566 -0.74 -6.68 -23.31
N ILE A 567 -1.25 -5.97 -24.33
CA ILE A 567 -1.18 -4.51 -24.41
C ILE A 567 -1.88 -3.84 -23.23
N SER A 568 -3.10 -4.28 -22.92
CA SER A 568 -3.87 -3.70 -21.82
C SER A 568 -3.25 -4.00 -20.44
N GLN A 569 -2.60 -5.15 -20.26
CA GLN A 569 -1.80 -5.44 -19.06
C GLN A 569 -0.60 -4.49 -18.93
N CYS A 570 0.14 -4.25 -20.01
CA CYS A 570 1.22 -3.25 -20.00
C CYS A 570 0.70 -1.85 -19.66
N ALA A 571 -0.46 -1.47 -20.20
CA ALA A 571 -1.08 -0.18 -19.93
C ALA A 571 -1.45 0.01 -18.45
N THR A 572 -1.77 -1.07 -17.69
CA THR A 572 -2.05 -0.96 -16.25
C THR A 572 -0.81 -0.63 -15.42
N LEU A 573 0.39 -0.72 -15.97
CA LEU A 573 1.62 -0.32 -15.29
C LEU A 573 1.86 1.19 -15.38
N LEU A 574 1.10 1.89 -16.22
CA LEU A 574 1.15 3.32 -16.41
C LEU A 574 -0.02 4.01 -15.71
N LYS A 575 0.17 5.27 -15.36
CA LYS A 575 -0.85 6.06 -14.67
C LYS A 575 -1.70 6.84 -15.66
N LEU A 576 -3.02 6.73 -15.55
CA LEU A 576 -3.95 7.62 -16.24
C LEU A 576 -3.90 9.02 -15.63
N ARG A 577 -3.78 10.07 -16.46
CA ARG A 577 -3.84 11.46 -15.99
C ARG A 577 -5.28 11.93 -15.92
N HIS A 578 -5.77 12.18 -14.71
CA HIS A 578 -7.15 12.65 -14.48
C HIS A 578 -7.22 13.60 -13.28
N GLN A 579 -8.32 14.35 -13.15
CA GLN A 579 -8.54 15.25 -12.00
C GLN A 579 -9.55 14.68 -11.00
N VAL A 580 -10.75 14.44 -11.49
CA VAL A 580 -11.84 13.81 -10.74
C VAL A 580 -12.16 12.53 -11.49
N PHE A 581 -12.74 11.57 -10.84
CA PHE A 581 -13.06 10.32 -11.49
C PHE A 581 -14.59 10.13 -11.60
N GLY A 582 -15.05 9.39 -12.59
CA GLY A 582 -16.46 9.11 -12.86
C GLY A 582 -16.55 8.16 -14.06
N TYR A 583 -16.04 6.94 -13.89
CA TYR A 583 -16.01 5.95 -14.96
C TYR A 583 -17.40 5.36 -15.20
N THR A 584 -17.85 5.33 -16.45
CA THR A 584 -19.14 4.78 -16.89
C THR A 584 -19.02 3.65 -17.92
N GLY A 585 -17.80 3.23 -18.23
CA GLY A 585 -17.52 2.19 -19.20
C GLY A 585 -17.61 0.76 -18.66
N PRO A 586 -17.25 -0.23 -19.49
CA PRO A 586 -17.25 -1.64 -19.11
C PRO A 586 -16.22 -1.94 -18.01
N LEU A 587 -16.62 -2.77 -17.03
CA LEU A 587 -15.71 -3.26 -15.99
C LEU A 587 -14.90 -4.47 -16.47
N ASN A 588 -13.70 -4.67 -15.91
CA ASN A 588 -12.78 -5.71 -16.35
C ASN A 588 -12.12 -6.43 -15.17
N LYS A 589 -12.69 -7.55 -14.73
CA LYS A 589 -12.16 -8.37 -13.63
C LYS A 589 -10.80 -8.98 -13.97
N SER A 590 -10.50 -9.27 -15.25
CA SER A 590 -9.22 -9.87 -15.64
C SER A 590 -8.05 -8.89 -15.48
N LEU A 591 -8.26 -7.58 -15.75
CA LEU A 591 -7.23 -6.57 -15.47
C LEU A 591 -7.06 -6.32 -13.97
N LEU A 592 -8.14 -6.43 -13.19
CA LEU A 592 -8.06 -6.34 -11.74
C LEU A 592 -7.25 -7.51 -11.16
N ALA A 593 -7.46 -8.74 -11.68
CA ALA A 593 -6.65 -9.91 -11.30
C ALA A 593 -5.18 -9.74 -11.70
N PHE A 594 -4.88 -9.19 -12.88
CA PHE A 594 -3.51 -8.88 -13.28
C PHE A 594 -2.88 -7.82 -12.35
N ARG A 595 -3.65 -6.80 -11.95
CA ARG A 595 -3.19 -5.83 -10.97
C ARG A 595 -2.79 -6.48 -9.64
N ALA A 596 -3.53 -7.50 -9.18
CA ALA A 596 -3.15 -8.22 -7.96
C ALA A 596 -1.77 -8.90 -8.08
N LEU A 597 -1.45 -9.45 -9.26
CA LEU A 597 -0.14 -10.01 -9.56
C LEU A 597 0.96 -8.91 -9.60
N SER A 598 0.70 -7.83 -10.31
CA SER A 598 1.66 -6.71 -10.41
C SER A 598 1.90 -6.02 -9.06
N THR A 599 0.86 -5.86 -8.25
CA THR A 599 0.98 -5.35 -6.88
C THR A 599 1.85 -6.24 -6.01
N ALA A 600 1.67 -7.56 -6.07
CA ALA A 600 2.48 -8.51 -5.28
C ALA A 600 3.98 -8.44 -5.63
N VAL A 601 4.31 -8.33 -6.92
CA VAL A 601 5.70 -8.15 -7.38
C VAL A 601 6.23 -6.80 -6.91
N ARG A 602 5.54 -5.70 -7.23
CA ARG A 602 5.92 -4.34 -6.87
C ARG A 602 6.17 -4.18 -5.36
N GLU A 603 5.26 -4.69 -4.53
CA GLU A 603 5.40 -4.62 -3.07
C GLU A 603 6.60 -5.41 -2.56
N THR A 604 6.86 -6.57 -3.15
CA THR A 604 8.01 -7.40 -2.75
C THR A 604 9.33 -6.76 -3.19
N ASP A 605 9.37 -6.14 -4.37
CA ASP A 605 10.53 -5.41 -4.86
C ASP A 605 10.77 -4.13 -4.04
N ARG A 606 9.69 -3.43 -3.63
CA ARG A 606 9.78 -2.30 -2.69
C ARG A 606 10.32 -2.74 -1.34
N ASP A 607 9.84 -3.84 -0.78
CA ASP A 607 10.32 -4.39 0.49
C ASP A 607 11.82 -4.72 0.42
N LEU A 608 12.30 -5.26 -0.71
CA LEU A 608 13.73 -5.50 -0.95
C LEU A 608 14.52 -4.19 -1.02
N MET A 609 14.02 -3.20 -1.75
CA MET A 609 14.67 -1.89 -1.87
C MET A 609 14.83 -1.20 -0.50
N GLU A 610 13.78 -1.19 0.30
CA GLU A 610 13.78 -0.66 1.67
C GLU A 610 14.77 -1.42 2.56
N ALA A 611 14.79 -2.75 2.47
CA ALA A 611 15.74 -3.58 3.20
C ALA A 611 17.21 -3.29 2.81
N ILE A 612 17.46 -3.03 1.53
CA ILE A 612 18.79 -2.62 1.06
C ILE A 612 19.20 -1.31 1.73
N VAL A 613 18.35 -0.29 1.66
CA VAL A 613 18.65 1.04 2.22
C VAL A 613 18.81 0.96 3.74
N ALA A 614 17.85 0.34 4.45
CA ALA A 614 17.93 0.18 5.90
C ALA A 614 19.22 -0.55 6.30
N SER A 615 19.62 -1.60 5.56
CA SER A 615 20.88 -2.32 5.81
C SER A 615 22.11 -1.42 5.65
N MET A 616 22.11 -0.49 4.68
CA MET A 616 23.23 0.44 4.47
C MET A 616 23.43 1.33 5.71
N PHE A 617 22.36 1.83 6.29
CA PHE A 617 22.40 2.62 7.53
C PHE A 617 22.79 1.77 8.75
N MET A 618 22.16 0.62 8.93
CA MET A 618 22.43 -0.28 10.06
C MET A 618 23.88 -0.81 10.08
N TYR A 619 24.49 -0.99 8.89
CA TYR A 619 25.91 -1.38 8.76
C TYR A 619 26.88 -0.20 8.85
N GLY A 620 26.38 1.03 9.05
CA GLY A 620 27.21 2.24 9.17
C GLY A 620 27.88 2.65 7.87
N GLN A 621 27.32 2.26 6.73
CA GLN A 621 27.82 2.65 5.40
C GLN A 621 27.34 4.05 5.02
N CYS A 622 26.21 4.48 5.58
CA CYS A 622 25.65 5.82 5.46
C CYS A 622 25.73 6.54 6.82
N GLN A 623 25.85 7.87 6.78
CA GLN A 623 25.69 8.68 7.98
C GLN A 623 24.26 8.51 8.52
N ARG A 624 24.13 8.23 9.82
CA ARG A 624 22.83 7.92 10.46
C ARG A 624 22.02 9.16 10.78
N GLU A 625 22.70 10.20 11.27
CA GLU A 625 22.07 11.49 11.62
C GLU A 625 21.94 12.36 10.35
N ARG A 626 20.83 12.20 9.63
CA ARG A 626 20.55 12.87 8.37
C ARG A 626 19.14 13.47 8.37
N ASP A 627 19.02 14.67 7.85
CA ASP A 627 17.74 15.37 7.71
C ASP A 627 16.99 15.00 6.41
N ASP A 628 17.68 14.35 5.44
CA ASP A 628 17.17 14.04 4.11
C ASP A 628 16.63 12.59 3.94
N CYS A 629 16.45 11.85 5.04
CA CYS A 629 15.95 10.48 5.00
C CYS A 629 14.58 10.35 4.31
N VAL A 630 13.69 11.31 4.51
CA VAL A 630 12.38 11.33 3.86
C VAL A 630 12.52 11.54 2.35
N ASP A 631 13.45 12.40 1.92
CA ASP A 631 13.72 12.63 0.50
C ASP A 631 14.31 11.40 -0.17
N ILE A 632 15.22 10.69 0.51
CA ILE A 632 15.74 9.40 0.04
C ILE A 632 14.56 8.42 -0.15
N SER A 633 13.68 8.28 0.84
CA SER A 633 12.57 7.33 0.79
C SER A 633 11.62 7.58 -0.39
N GLN A 634 11.36 8.85 -0.71
CA GLN A 634 10.50 9.26 -1.82
C GLN A 634 11.12 9.04 -3.20
N ARG A 635 12.45 9.01 -3.29
CA ARG A 635 13.17 8.75 -4.54
C ARG A 635 13.35 7.26 -4.84
N LEU A 636 13.11 6.39 -3.85
CA LEU A 636 13.19 4.94 -4.07
C LEU A 636 12.01 4.47 -4.91
N PRO A 637 12.23 3.61 -5.91
CA PRO A 637 11.18 3.10 -6.79
C PRO A 637 10.14 2.26 -6.05
N PHE A 638 9.00 2.03 -6.72
CA PHE A 638 7.89 1.17 -6.28
C PHE A 638 7.09 1.69 -5.08
N LEU A 639 7.15 3.00 -4.82
CA LEU A 639 6.41 3.62 -3.71
C LEU A 639 4.90 3.69 -3.97
N GLN A 640 4.51 4.12 -5.17
CA GLN A 640 3.10 4.31 -5.54
C GLN A 640 2.52 3.07 -6.19
N GLU A 641 1.26 2.76 -5.86
CA GLU A 641 0.53 1.66 -6.46
C GLU A 641 -0.19 2.14 -7.73
N PRO A 642 0.02 1.49 -8.90
CA PRO A 642 -0.74 1.81 -10.10
C PRO A 642 -2.19 1.33 -9.98
N ASP A 643 -3.11 2.07 -10.58
CA ASP A 643 -4.48 1.66 -10.82
C ASP A 643 -4.63 0.97 -12.19
N ILE A 644 -5.85 0.53 -12.53
CA ILE A 644 -6.11 -0.12 -13.83
C ILE A 644 -6.74 0.81 -14.88
N GLY A 645 -6.79 2.12 -14.62
CA GLY A 645 -7.53 3.09 -15.42
C GLY A 645 -7.10 3.14 -16.89
N LEU A 646 -5.80 3.26 -17.15
CA LEU A 646 -5.31 3.30 -18.53
C LEU A 646 -5.47 1.93 -19.22
N GLY A 647 -5.27 0.83 -18.49
CA GLY A 647 -5.49 -0.51 -19.02
C GLY A 647 -6.93 -0.76 -19.46
N ILE A 648 -7.91 -0.32 -18.67
CA ILE A 648 -9.34 -0.40 -19.03
C ILE A 648 -9.64 0.48 -20.24
N ALA A 649 -9.10 1.70 -20.29
CA ALA A 649 -9.31 2.61 -21.42
C ALA A 649 -8.80 2.00 -22.72
N ILE A 650 -7.56 1.54 -22.75
CA ILE A 650 -6.93 0.86 -23.89
C ILE A 650 -7.75 -0.38 -24.30
N ARG A 651 -8.15 -1.19 -23.31
CA ARG A 651 -8.93 -2.39 -23.57
C ARG A 651 -10.27 -2.07 -24.22
N THR A 652 -11.02 -1.13 -23.66
CA THR A 652 -12.34 -0.75 -24.17
C THR A 652 -12.24 -0.13 -25.56
N PHE A 653 -11.23 0.72 -25.79
CA PHE A 653 -11.05 1.37 -27.08
C PHE A 653 -10.76 0.39 -28.22
N PHE A 654 -9.84 -0.55 -28.01
CA PHE A 654 -9.44 -1.51 -29.05
C PHE A 654 -10.37 -2.73 -29.17
N ASP A 655 -11.15 -3.06 -28.13
CA ASP A 655 -12.13 -4.16 -28.21
C ASP A 655 -13.30 -3.81 -29.16
N ASP A 656 -13.63 -2.52 -29.30
CA ASP A 656 -14.65 -2.01 -30.21
C ASP A 656 -14.08 -1.56 -31.57
N ASP A 657 -12.77 -1.82 -31.84
CA ASP A 657 -12.09 -1.38 -33.07
C ASP A 657 -12.36 -2.33 -34.24
N ASP A 658 -12.74 -1.77 -35.40
CA ASP A 658 -12.81 -2.52 -36.66
C ASP A 658 -11.50 -2.32 -37.44
N VAL A 659 -10.94 -3.41 -37.96
CA VAL A 659 -9.72 -3.39 -38.77
C VAL A 659 -9.91 -2.49 -40.00
N SER A 660 -11.15 -2.32 -40.49
CA SER A 660 -11.48 -1.45 -41.63
C SER A 660 -11.51 0.02 -41.29
N ASP A 661 -11.48 0.43 -40.03
CA ASP A 661 -11.49 1.83 -39.61
C ASP A 661 -10.24 2.56 -40.13
N SER A 662 -10.45 3.78 -40.69
CA SER A 662 -9.34 4.64 -41.08
C SER A 662 -8.67 5.26 -39.85
N ARG A 663 -7.45 5.78 -40.03
CA ARG A 663 -6.74 6.50 -38.97
C ARG A 663 -7.54 7.69 -38.42
N GLU A 664 -8.19 8.43 -39.35
CA GLU A 664 -9.02 9.58 -38.98
C GLU A 664 -10.24 9.16 -38.14
N GLN A 665 -10.88 8.04 -38.49
CA GLN A 665 -12.01 7.51 -37.73
C GLN A 665 -11.58 7.09 -36.30
N ARG A 666 -10.42 6.43 -36.15
CA ARG A 666 -9.87 6.09 -34.84
C ARG A 666 -9.50 7.31 -34.04
N ALA A 667 -8.87 8.31 -34.66
CA ALA A 667 -8.53 9.56 -33.97
C ALA A 667 -9.79 10.28 -33.47
N GLN A 668 -10.85 10.36 -34.29
CA GLN A 668 -12.12 10.97 -33.89
C GLN A 668 -12.76 10.16 -32.72
N ARG A 669 -12.78 8.83 -32.81
CA ARG A 669 -13.31 7.98 -31.76
C ARG A 669 -12.52 8.18 -30.45
N LEU A 670 -11.20 8.37 -30.52
CA LEU A 670 -10.36 8.62 -29.33
C LEU A 670 -10.64 10.00 -28.71
N GLU A 671 -10.96 11.01 -29.53
CA GLU A 671 -11.39 12.33 -29.05
C GLU A 671 -12.76 12.27 -28.35
N ASP A 672 -13.67 11.43 -28.85
CA ASP A 672 -15.02 11.27 -28.28
C ASP A 672 -15.05 10.34 -27.05
N PHE A 673 -14.04 9.47 -26.89
CA PHE A 673 -13.98 8.45 -25.84
C PHE A 673 -14.07 9.01 -24.41
N PRO A 674 -13.40 10.12 -24.03
CA PRO A 674 -13.53 10.69 -22.70
C PRO A 674 -14.97 11.04 -22.36
N ALA A 675 -15.69 11.68 -23.28
CA ALA A 675 -17.09 12.06 -23.05
C ALA A 675 -18.02 10.85 -22.85
N ALA A 676 -17.69 9.72 -23.48
CA ALA A 676 -18.48 8.50 -23.39
C ALA A 676 -18.21 7.70 -22.10
N PHE A 677 -16.92 7.60 -21.65
CA PHE A 677 -16.53 6.65 -20.61
C PHE A 677 -15.72 7.26 -19.47
N MET A 678 -14.93 8.32 -19.73
CA MET A 678 -13.98 8.92 -18.78
C MET A 678 -14.00 10.45 -18.87
N PRO A 679 -15.08 11.12 -18.50
CA PRO A 679 -15.28 12.55 -18.75
C PRO A 679 -14.24 13.46 -18.08
N PHE A 680 -13.49 12.97 -17.12
CA PHE A 680 -12.50 13.74 -16.36
C PHE A 680 -11.04 13.39 -16.70
N ALA A 681 -10.79 12.55 -17.71
CA ALA A 681 -9.43 12.30 -18.19
C ALA A 681 -8.85 13.58 -18.82
N LYS A 682 -7.63 13.95 -18.41
CA LYS A 682 -7.01 15.23 -18.82
C LYS A 682 -6.37 15.19 -20.20
N ALA A 683 -5.74 14.09 -20.55
CA ALA A 683 -4.86 13.99 -21.70
C ALA A 683 -4.86 12.57 -22.27
N LEU A 684 -6.03 11.99 -22.47
CA LEU A 684 -6.18 10.57 -22.82
C LEU A 684 -5.44 10.19 -24.11
N THR A 685 -5.49 11.03 -25.14
CA THR A 685 -4.80 10.79 -26.42
C THR A 685 -3.27 10.71 -26.23
N GLU A 686 -2.71 11.55 -25.35
CA GLU A 686 -1.29 11.48 -25.03
C GLU A 686 -0.97 10.24 -24.19
N ASP A 687 -1.82 9.88 -23.23
CA ASP A 687 -1.65 8.68 -22.40
C ASP A 687 -1.68 7.42 -23.28
N PHE A 688 -2.53 7.39 -24.31
CA PHE A 688 -2.57 6.31 -25.30
C PHE A 688 -1.26 6.23 -26.12
N ARG A 689 -0.75 7.37 -26.60
CA ARG A 689 0.55 7.40 -27.31
C ARG A 689 1.67 6.88 -26.44
N VAL A 690 1.76 7.37 -25.20
CA VAL A 690 2.75 6.90 -24.22
C VAL A 690 2.63 5.40 -23.98
N CYS A 691 1.41 4.86 -23.90
CA CYS A 691 1.21 3.41 -23.76
C CYS A 691 1.73 2.63 -24.97
N VAL A 692 1.50 3.12 -26.19
CA VAL A 692 2.01 2.47 -27.42
C VAL A 692 3.53 2.53 -27.47
N ASP A 693 4.13 3.68 -27.15
CA ASP A 693 5.58 3.85 -27.10
C ASP A 693 6.21 2.98 -26.01
N PHE A 694 5.57 2.92 -24.85
CA PHE A 694 6.00 2.06 -23.74
C PHE A 694 5.97 0.58 -24.13
N PHE A 695 4.86 0.11 -24.73
CA PHE A 695 4.77 -1.28 -25.18
C PHE A 695 5.84 -1.60 -26.24
N SER A 696 6.02 -0.71 -27.22
CA SER A 696 7.01 -0.85 -28.28
C SER A 696 8.43 -0.92 -27.72
N ALA A 697 8.76 -0.06 -26.76
CA ALA A 697 10.06 -0.04 -26.12
C ALA A 697 10.33 -1.34 -25.31
N ILE A 698 9.35 -1.82 -24.53
CA ILE A 698 9.48 -3.09 -23.82
C ILE A 698 9.70 -4.25 -24.81
N ASN A 699 8.87 -4.31 -25.86
CA ASN A 699 9.05 -5.33 -26.91
C ASN A 699 10.44 -5.28 -27.53
N GLN A 700 10.94 -4.09 -27.88
CA GLN A 700 12.28 -3.91 -28.43
C GLN A 700 13.36 -4.49 -27.50
N GLY A 701 13.32 -4.18 -26.21
CA GLY A 701 14.24 -4.74 -25.23
C GLY A 701 14.13 -6.27 -25.12
N LEU A 702 12.93 -6.80 -25.01
CA LEU A 702 12.70 -8.25 -24.89
C LEU A 702 13.16 -9.03 -26.13
N GLN A 703 13.07 -8.46 -27.32
CA GLN A 703 13.55 -9.10 -28.55
C GLN A 703 15.09 -9.25 -28.59
N THR A 704 15.83 -8.48 -27.82
CA THR A 704 17.32 -8.64 -27.72
C THR A 704 17.74 -9.87 -26.92
N LEU A 705 16.87 -10.40 -26.06
CA LEU A 705 17.17 -11.57 -25.23
C LEU A 705 17.35 -12.83 -26.07
N GLY A 706 18.19 -13.76 -25.62
CA GLY A 706 18.32 -15.09 -26.22
C GLY A 706 17.12 -16.00 -25.95
N LEU A 707 16.99 -17.09 -26.70
CA LEU A 707 15.89 -18.05 -26.52
C LEU A 707 15.95 -18.81 -25.18
N ASN A 708 17.09 -18.82 -24.53
CA ASN A 708 17.26 -19.43 -23.21
C ASN A 708 16.71 -18.52 -22.10
N GLU A 709 16.79 -17.21 -22.28
CA GLU A 709 16.29 -16.20 -21.35
C GLU A 709 14.82 -15.89 -21.59
N PHE A 710 14.40 -15.82 -22.86
CA PHE A 710 13.04 -15.48 -23.24
C PHE A 710 12.55 -16.44 -24.32
N PRO A 711 11.59 -17.33 -24.02
CA PRO A 711 11.14 -18.39 -24.91
C PRO A 711 10.60 -17.87 -26.25
N LYS A 712 10.76 -18.66 -27.29
CA LYS A 712 10.29 -18.31 -28.66
C LYS A 712 8.79 -18.00 -28.71
N VAL A 713 7.98 -18.72 -27.92
CA VAL A 713 6.53 -18.52 -27.88
C VAL A 713 6.20 -17.12 -27.37
N ASP A 714 6.86 -16.71 -26.28
CA ASP A 714 6.64 -15.38 -25.68
C ASP A 714 7.14 -14.28 -26.60
N LYS A 715 8.34 -14.44 -27.22
CA LYS A 715 8.83 -13.51 -28.23
C LYS A 715 7.85 -13.29 -29.38
N LEU A 716 7.27 -14.38 -29.89
CA LEU A 716 6.31 -14.33 -30.98
C LEU A 716 5.01 -13.62 -30.54
N ALA A 717 4.54 -13.86 -29.33
CA ALA A 717 3.35 -13.20 -28.80
C ALA A 717 3.54 -11.68 -28.68
N TRP A 718 4.69 -11.24 -28.17
CA TRP A 718 5.02 -9.82 -28.10
C TRP A 718 5.15 -9.16 -29.48
N ALA A 719 5.80 -9.86 -30.44
CA ALA A 719 5.90 -9.38 -31.81
C ALA A 719 4.52 -9.26 -32.49
N LYS A 720 3.61 -10.22 -32.26
CA LYS A 720 2.22 -10.16 -32.78
C LYS A 720 1.43 -9.00 -32.17
N ALA A 721 1.59 -8.77 -30.87
CA ALA A 721 0.95 -7.63 -30.21
C ALA A 721 1.48 -6.30 -30.71
N GLN A 722 2.78 -6.20 -31.03
CA GLN A 722 3.35 -5.04 -31.70
C GLN A 722 2.73 -4.82 -33.09
N ALA A 723 2.66 -5.86 -33.90
CA ALA A 723 2.03 -5.79 -35.23
C ALA A 723 0.54 -5.42 -35.15
N TYR A 724 -0.16 -5.86 -34.09
CA TYR A 724 -1.55 -5.46 -33.82
C TYR A 724 -1.67 -3.95 -33.64
N LEU A 725 -0.79 -3.33 -32.82
CA LEU A 725 -0.78 -1.86 -32.62
C LEU A 725 -0.41 -1.11 -33.90
N GLU A 726 0.60 -1.59 -34.63
CA GLU A 726 1.05 -0.95 -35.89
C GLU A 726 -0.03 -0.99 -36.98
N SER A 727 -0.88 -2.00 -36.99
CA SER A 727 -2.01 -2.12 -37.93
C SER A 727 -3.19 -1.21 -37.57
N ARG A 728 -3.20 -0.61 -36.39
CA ARG A 728 -4.30 0.22 -35.86
C ARG A 728 -3.83 1.60 -35.38
N PRO A 729 -3.22 2.41 -36.26
CA PRO A 729 -2.77 3.76 -35.87
C PRO A 729 -3.99 4.68 -35.60
N PHE A 730 -3.86 5.57 -34.62
CA PHE A 730 -4.84 6.58 -34.22
C PHE A 730 -4.24 7.98 -34.15
#